data_9ec39514d5f73387e984fcf87d0d872c
#
_entry.id   9ec39514d5f73387e984fcf87d0d872c
#
_cell.length_a   1.000
_cell.length_b   1.000
_cell.length_c   1.000
_cell.angle_alpha   90.00
_cell.angle_beta   90.00
_cell.angle_gamma   90.00
#
_symmetry.space_group_name_H-M   'P 1'
#
loop_
_entity.id
_entity.type
_entity.pdbx_description
1 polymer ?
#
loop_
_entity_poly.entity_id
_entity_poly.type
_entity_poly.pdbx_seq_one_letter_code
_entity_poly.pdbx_strand_id
1 'polypeptide(L)'
;MLVLELVFKALARSKSFSLIFILNFSLAIASLSYLQFFKGSIDTSLETKAKSLLGADLVISSRFPITDEQIEDIKTKVPQIKSFNQGISTVSMIASQKRARLMELVKVDVGFPYYGGLVFADKSVYPKGIEIPKDNEVWVYQEVLDLLDLKLGEQLKIGKENFIIKKVIETDSLKAVSFSGFMPKVYISEEGLKKTELLQFGSTARYKLNYQFSEEFTNDKLEEIENALEKDIDQNLSALSPNDGKDRLLSVLNFITNFLSLVSLVSFFLGLVGLIYLYSGFLRKHQNDITILSDIGLSKRKLSLVYLLHLFVLIIVSSVIVFSLISISAQFLGPTIQKLVDFEFDFTLDYFFFLKSSLLLLVLSLSVGLPLILPMLQRQRSSFFKIILSFVPFLVILLLLSNFVSPSKNIGFFFAVAVLGLIILFFAIGSFALKKFDFSGHLENLSLSLAIKNITRQNRTSLTLFTAILLCTTFFSLIPQVGSSLSTALTSSVEERPRFFVIDAKQEQIKDLEEQVNAKGAKLENISPMIRGRVIKVNDIDFTKHSSINGDEKLKTDKNELKNSTVNLSYRTMLKESEEIVEGVEFSGVYDSKDFSKPIELSVEKRYADRRGIKLGDNIVFDVLGLEIETKVVNIRTVKWTEFVPNFFFILQDGALDDAPKTILATISSGDYDAQQMLIKLSDLFPSLTIIDVKSLFETFADLVKNVTKITDNMSIYSIVIGLLMSFIIIQYQMNLQKNNILRLKMIGVKNKTIKNSFLIEFGLISFSASSLGIVFGSIASYYISALLFESYWDFRPDILIMYFLFIPILTILIVSFFTSKMIHQKENILFGE
;
A
#
# COMPACT_ATOMS: atom_id res chain seq x y z
N MET A 1 -0.67 -50.65 -1.18
CA MET A 1 0.40 -50.95 -0.24
C MET A 1 1.77 -50.68 -0.88
N LEU A 2 2.14 -51.37 -1.97
CA LEU A 2 3.45 -51.16 -2.65
C LEU A 2 3.81 -49.71 -2.99
N VAL A 3 2.87 -48.88 -3.47
CA VAL A 3 3.11 -47.48 -3.83
C VAL A 3 3.49 -46.65 -2.63
N LEU A 4 2.78 -46.80 -1.50
CA LEU A 4 3.10 -46.08 -0.26
C LEU A 4 4.47 -46.50 0.33
N GLU A 5 4.79 -47.78 0.26
CA GLU A 5 6.11 -48.29 0.71
C GLU A 5 7.25 -47.67 -0.11
N LEU A 6 7.09 -47.57 -1.44
CA LEU A 6 8.06 -46.93 -2.31
C LEU A 6 8.21 -45.44 -2.01
N VAL A 7 7.11 -44.74 -1.68
CA VAL A 7 7.15 -43.29 -1.29
C VAL A 7 7.94 -43.13 0.02
N PHE A 8 7.68 -43.94 1.05
CA PHE A 8 8.40 -43.86 2.30
C PHE A 8 9.89 -44.21 2.13
N LYS A 9 10.21 -45.22 1.31
CA LYS A 9 11.60 -45.54 0.98
C LYS A 9 12.32 -44.42 0.25
N ALA A 10 11.63 -43.74 -0.70
CA ALA A 10 12.17 -42.57 -1.39
C ALA A 10 12.46 -41.41 -0.43
N LEU A 11 11.54 -41.11 0.51
CA LEU A 11 11.74 -40.08 1.54
C LEU A 11 12.90 -40.45 2.49
N ALA A 12 12.97 -41.69 2.96
CA ALA A 12 14.02 -42.15 3.89
C ALA A 12 15.43 -42.13 3.27
N ARG A 13 15.53 -42.46 1.98
CA ARG A 13 16.81 -42.46 1.22
C ARG A 13 17.27 -41.05 0.80
N SER A 14 16.37 -40.06 0.72
CA SER A 14 16.65 -38.72 0.24
C SER A 14 16.49 -37.63 1.30
N LYS A 15 16.92 -37.93 2.58
CA LYS A 15 16.72 -36.99 3.71
C LYS A 15 17.24 -35.58 3.48
N SER A 16 18.45 -35.43 2.91
CA SER A 16 19.04 -34.11 2.62
C SER A 16 18.26 -33.33 1.58
N PHE A 17 17.76 -34.00 0.53
CA PHE A 17 16.89 -33.40 -0.46
C PHE A 17 15.56 -32.97 0.16
N SER A 18 14.92 -33.88 0.92
CA SER A 18 13.62 -33.57 1.55
C SER A 18 13.70 -32.38 2.50
N LEU A 19 14.79 -32.27 3.29
CA LEU A 19 15.00 -31.14 4.19
C LEU A 19 15.15 -29.81 3.43
N ILE A 20 15.98 -29.76 2.38
CA ILE A 20 16.19 -28.57 1.57
C ILE A 20 14.89 -28.17 0.85
N PHE A 21 14.14 -29.17 0.33
CA PHE A 21 12.85 -28.94 -0.32
C PHE A 21 11.84 -28.34 0.65
N ILE A 22 11.68 -28.96 1.83
CA ILE A 22 10.76 -28.50 2.89
C ILE A 22 11.11 -27.07 3.30
N LEU A 23 12.38 -26.78 3.55
CA LEU A 23 12.83 -25.43 3.94
C LEU A 23 12.50 -24.40 2.87
N ASN A 24 12.88 -24.66 1.61
CA ASN A 24 12.61 -23.74 0.51
C ASN A 24 11.11 -23.50 0.31
N PHE A 25 10.33 -24.58 0.28
CA PHE A 25 8.91 -24.49 0.00
C PHE A 25 8.11 -23.93 1.20
N SER A 26 8.54 -24.21 2.43
CA SER A 26 7.97 -23.58 3.62
C SER A 26 8.16 -22.07 3.61
N LEU A 27 9.32 -21.56 3.20
CA LEU A 27 9.53 -20.12 3.08
C LEU A 27 8.62 -19.50 2.00
N ALA A 28 8.45 -20.18 0.87
CA ALA A 28 7.56 -19.72 -0.20
C ALA A 28 6.10 -19.69 0.24
N ILE A 29 5.62 -20.72 0.92
CA ILE A 29 4.25 -20.77 1.47
C ILE A 29 4.10 -19.71 2.57
N ALA A 30 5.09 -19.57 3.45
CA ALA A 30 5.02 -18.63 4.56
C ALA A 30 4.79 -17.20 4.09
N SER A 31 5.45 -16.77 3.01
CA SER A 31 5.29 -15.41 2.48
C SER A 31 3.84 -15.10 2.09
N LEU A 32 3.15 -16.03 1.41
CA LEU A 32 1.75 -15.87 1.05
C LEU A 32 0.81 -16.01 2.26
N SER A 33 1.09 -17.00 3.11
CA SER A 33 0.22 -17.30 4.25
C SER A 33 0.25 -16.20 5.31
N TYR A 34 1.42 -15.60 5.59
CA TYR A 34 1.52 -14.45 6.48
C TYR A 34 0.78 -13.23 5.96
N LEU A 35 0.86 -12.96 4.66
CA LEU A 35 0.09 -11.87 4.06
C LEU A 35 -1.40 -12.08 4.20
N GLN A 36 -1.86 -13.29 3.86
CA GLN A 36 -3.29 -13.63 3.94
C GLN A 36 -3.81 -13.60 5.39
N PHE A 37 -2.99 -14.09 6.32
CA PHE A 37 -3.28 -14.00 7.75
C PHE A 37 -3.40 -12.54 8.21
N PHE A 38 -2.46 -11.69 7.83
CA PHE A 38 -2.47 -10.27 8.18
C PHE A 38 -3.71 -9.57 7.60
N LYS A 39 -3.99 -9.77 6.32
CA LYS A 39 -5.17 -9.20 5.65
C LYS A 39 -6.48 -9.70 6.27
N GLY A 40 -6.62 -11.01 6.46
CA GLY A 40 -7.82 -11.60 7.06
C GLY A 40 -8.07 -11.09 8.47
N SER A 41 -7.01 -10.95 9.29
CA SER A 41 -7.14 -10.39 10.65
C SER A 41 -7.59 -8.92 10.64
N ILE A 42 -7.10 -8.12 9.68
CA ILE A 42 -7.55 -6.74 9.50
C ILE A 42 -9.02 -6.71 9.09
N ASP A 43 -9.39 -7.46 8.05
CA ASP A 43 -10.75 -7.47 7.52
C ASP A 43 -11.75 -7.91 8.61
N THR A 44 -11.46 -9.00 9.33
CA THR A 44 -12.30 -9.50 10.42
C THR A 44 -12.39 -8.53 11.60
N SER A 45 -11.27 -7.92 11.99
CA SER A 45 -11.26 -6.92 13.09
C SER A 45 -12.06 -5.68 12.72
N LEU A 46 -11.96 -5.23 11.47
CA LEU A 46 -12.74 -4.09 10.99
C LEU A 46 -14.23 -4.42 10.84
N GLU A 47 -14.58 -5.64 10.44
CA GLU A 47 -15.98 -6.09 10.39
C GLU A 47 -16.62 -6.15 11.78
N THR A 48 -15.95 -6.78 12.72
CA THR A 48 -16.46 -6.92 14.09
C THR A 48 -16.52 -5.60 14.86
N LYS A 49 -15.59 -4.70 14.59
CA LYS A 49 -15.48 -3.40 15.27
C LYS A 49 -16.07 -2.22 14.50
N ALA A 50 -16.63 -2.43 13.29
CA ALA A 50 -17.15 -1.36 12.44
C ALA A 50 -18.16 -0.46 13.16
N LYS A 51 -19.13 -1.03 13.87
CA LYS A 51 -20.08 -0.26 14.69
C LYS A 51 -19.41 0.49 15.82
N SER A 52 -18.41 -0.10 16.49
CA SER A 52 -17.67 0.57 17.57
C SER A 52 -16.79 1.70 17.06
N LEU A 53 -16.26 1.58 15.83
CA LEU A 53 -15.48 2.64 15.20
C LEU A 53 -16.30 3.88 14.88
N LEU A 54 -17.54 3.69 14.45
CA LEU A 54 -18.47 4.77 14.15
C LEU A 54 -19.20 5.26 15.41
N GLY A 55 -19.34 4.38 16.41
CA GLY A 55 -20.09 4.62 17.65
C GLY A 55 -21.62 4.62 17.48
N ALA A 56 -22.12 4.38 16.26
CA ALA A 56 -23.51 4.43 15.88
C ALA A 56 -23.80 3.44 14.73
N ASP A 57 -25.09 3.18 14.45
CA ASP A 57 -25.50 2.41 13.27
C ASP A 57 -25.54 3.26 11.98
N LEU A 58 -25.73 4.59 12.13
CA LEU A 58 -25.70 5.56 11.04
C LEU A 58 -25.27 6.91 11.61
N VAL A 59 -24.37 7.60 10.93
CA VAL A 59 -23.97 8.98 11.26
C VAL A 59 -24.29 9.88 10.09
N ILE A 60 -25.13 10.87 10.30
CA ILE A 60 -25.37 11.92 9.32
C ILE A 60 -24.56 13.14 9.74
N SER A 61 -23.76 13.67 8.84
CA SER A 61 -22.90 14.82 9.11
C SER A 61 -23.17 15.97 8.15
N SER A 62 -23.09 17.20 8.68
CA SER A 62 -23.22 18.45 7.92
C SER A 62 -22.14 19.45 8.36
N ARG A 63 -21.78 20.36 7.45
CA ARG A 63 -20.95 21.53 7.78
C ARG A 63 -21.78 22.71 8.29
N PHE A 64 -23.10 22.62 8.18
CA PHE A 64 -24.05 23.60 8.68
C PHE A 64 -24.86 23.01 9.82
N PRO A 65 -25.38 23.82 10.74
CA PRO A 65 -26.29 23.34 11.77
C PRO A 65 -27.48 22.61 11.11
N ILE A 66 -27.78 21.42 11.62
CA ILE A 66 -28.92 20.62 11.15
C ILE A 66 -30.18 21.14 11.83
N THR A 67 -31.18 21.50 11.05
CA THR A 67 -32.42 22.09 11.58
C THR A 67 -33.36 21.04 12.16
N ASP A 68 -34.24 21.45 13.07
CA ASP A 68 -35.25 20.55 13.66
C ASP A 68 -36.19 19.96 12.60
N GLU A 69 -36.49 20.72 11.52
CA GLU A 69 -37.26 20.24 10.38
C GLU A 69 -36.57 19.10 9.65
N GLN A 70 -35.25 19.24 9.37
CA GLN A 70 -34.46 18.18 8.77
C GLN A 70 -34.40 16.94 9.64
N ILE A 71 -34.34 17.11 10.98
CA ILE A 71 -34.32 15.97 11.93
C ILE A 71 -35.65 15.22 11.87
N GLU A 72 -36.80 15.91 11.80
CA GLU A 72 -38.12 15.28 11.69
C GLU A 72 -38.28 14.59 10.32
N ASP A 73 -37.79 15.16 9.23
CA ASP A 73 -37.82 14.54 7.90
C ASP A 73 -37.00 13.24 7.89
N ILE A 74 -35.82 13.25 8.53
CA ILE A 74 -34.98 12.03 8.68
C ILE A 74 -35.75 10.96 9.45
N LYS A 75 -36.39 11.30 10.58
CA LYS A 75 -37.17 10.35 11.40
C LYS A 75 -38.35 9.75 10.62
N THR A 76 -38.99 10.50 9.75
CA THR A 76 -40.09 9.98 8.94
C THR A 76 -39.65 8.97 7.90
N LYS A 77 -38.46 9.17 7.34
CA LYS A 77 -37.86 8.26 6.33
C LYS A 77 -37.21 7.03 6.95
N VAL A 78 -36.77 7.11 8.20
CA VAL A 78 -36.10 6.01 8.91
C VAL A 78 -36.88 5.68 10.19
N PRO A 79 -38.01 4.97 10.09
CA PRO A 79 -38.93 4.78 11.23
C PRO A 79 -38.40 3.88 12.36
N GLN A 80 -37.32 3.14 12.15
CA GLN A 80 -36.72 2.22 13.15
C GLN A 80 -35.67 2.86 14.05
N ILE A 81 -35.64 4.17 14.18
CA ILE A 81 -34.72 4.87 15.08
C ILE A 81 -35.12 4.60 16.53
N LYS A 82 -34.20 3.98 17.30
CA LYS A 82 -34.36 3.76 18.74
C LYS A 82 -33.95 4.97 19.55
N SER A 83 -32.82 5.56 19.22
CA SER A 83 -32.28 6.75 19.85
C SER A 83 -31.36 7.50 18.87
N PHE A 84 -31.25 8.81 19.11
CA PHE A 84 -30.29 9.63 18.37
C PHE A 84 -29.61 10.64 19.28
N ASN A 85 -28.44 11.10 18.86
CA ASN A 85 -27.62 12.06 19.58
C ASN A 85 -27.05 13.11 18.63
N GLN A 86 -26.91 14.34 19.08
CA GLN A 86 -26.35 15.45 18.31
C GLN A 86 -24.89 15.71 18.71
N GLY A 87 -23.97 15.31 17.85
CA GLY A 87 -22.54 15.57 18.01
C GLY A 87 -22.10 16.87 17.33
N ILE A 88 -21.11 17.53 17.91
CA ILE A 88 -20.43 18.68 17.31
C ILE A 88 -18.93 18.45 17.43
N SER A 89 -18.19 18.65 16.34
CA SER A 89 -16.74 18.71 16.39
C SER A 89 -16.22 19.92 15.63
N THR A 90 -15.18 20.55 16.14
CA THR A 90 -14.51 21.68 15.50
C THR A 90 -13.00 21.57 15.72
N VAL A 91 -12.23 22.23 14.90
CA VAL A 91 -10.78 22.27 15.03
C VAL A 91 -10.37 23.63 15.58
N SER A 92 -9.56 23.65 16.63
CA SER A 92 -9.12 24.89 17.27
C SER A 92 -7.69 24.77 17.79
N MET A 93 -7.05 25.93 17.94
CA MET A 93 -5.79 26.03 18.68
C MET A 93 -6.03 25.86 20.17
N ILE A 94 -5.34 24.89 20.77
CA ILE A 94 -5.35 24.66 22.21
C ILE A 94 -3.96 24.97 22.74
N ALA A 95 -3.90 25.76 23.81
CA ALA A 95 -2.63 26.27 24.33
C ALA A 95 -2.44 25.97 25.80
N SER A 96 -1.19 25.75 26.17
CA SER A 96 -0.69 25.89 27.54
C SER A 96 0.10 27.21 27.64
N GLN A 97 0.65 27.51 28.82
CA GLN A 97 1.55 28.68 28.96
C GLN A 97 2.82 28.58 28.10
N LYS A 98 3.20 27.37 27.69
CA LYS A 98 4.49 27.10 26.99
C LYS A 98 4.32 26.69 25.54
N ARG A 99 3.21 26.06 25.20
CA ARG A 99 3.00 25.45 23.87
C ARG A 99 1.57 25.63 23.39
N ALA A 100 1.41 25.69 22.07
CA ALA A 100 0.11 25.69 21.42
C ALA A 100 0.10 24.66 20.30
N ARG A 101 -1.04 23.97 20.12
CA ARG A 101 -1.25 22.95 19.07
C ARG A 101 -2.68 22.99 18.55
N LEU A 102 -2.81 22.71 17.27
CA LEU A 102 -4.11 22.49 16.64
C LEU A 102 -4.65 21.12 17.04
N MET A 103 -5.87 21.08 17.57
CA MET A 103 -6.53 19.86 18.04
C MET A 103 -7.99 19.85 17.64
N GLU A 104 -8.57 18.66 17.53
CA GLU A 104 -10.02 18.49 17.33
C GLU A 104 -10.74 18.56 18.68
N LEU A 105 -11.64 19.49 18.80
CA LEU A 105 -12.54 19.65 19.96
C LEU A 105 -13.82 18.90 19.68
N VAL A 106 -14.17 17.93 20.52
CA VAL A 106 -15.33 17.04 20.33
C VAL A 106 -16.29 17.20 21.49
N LYS A 107 -17.55 17.54 21.19
CA LYS A 107 -18.60 17.56 22.19
C LYS A 107 -18.91 16.14 22.69
N VAL A 108 -18.92 15.94 23.98
CA VAL A 108 -19.39 14.72 24.66
C VAL A 108 -20.86 14.88 25.05
N ASP A 109 -21.65 13.83 24.84
CA ASP A 109 -23.05 13.82 25.19
C ASP A 109 -23.45 12.54 25.93
N VAL A 110 -24.44 12.62 26.80
CA VAL A 110 -24.88 11.49 27.63
C VAL A 110 -25.37 10.32 26.74
N GLY A 111 -24.82 9.11 26.99
CA GLY A 111 -25.28 7.91 26.31
C GLY A 111 -24.64 7.64 24.91
N PHE A 112 -23.79 8.51 24.42
CA PHE A 112 -23.01 8.28 23.21
C PHE A 112 -21.53 8.14 23.57
N PRO A 113 -20.77 7.18 22.95
CA PRO A 113 -21.13 6.31 21.83
C PRO A 113 -22.06 5.15 22.23
N TYR A 114 -22.92 4.71 21.30
CA TYR A 114 -23.79 3.55 21.50
C TYR A 114 -23.03 2.22 21.47
N TYR A 115 -21.96 2.19 20.71
CA TYR A 115 -21.05 1.05 20.56
C TYR A 115 -19.61 1.49 20.84
N GLY A 116 -18.85 0.65 21.52
CA GLY A 116 -17.50 0.98 21.95
C GLY A 116 -17.47 1.89 23.18
N GLY A 117 -16.48 2.79 23.25
CA GLY A 117 -16.35 3.74 24.37
C GLY A 117 -14.95 4.32 24.53
N LEU A 118 -14.80 5.17 25.54
CA LEU A 118 -13.52 5.75 25.96
C LEU A 118 -13.04 5.01 27.21
N VAL A 119 -11.83 4.46 27.16
CA VAL A 119 -11.17 3.85 28.31
C VAL A 119 -10.16 4.87 28.87
N PHE A 120 -10.28 5.19 30.13
CA PHE A 120 -9.39 6.15 30.80
C PHE A 120 -8.20 5.45 31.48
N ALA A 121 -7.16 6.20 31.80
CA ALA A 121 -5.97 5.72 32.48
C ALA A 121 -6.26 5.07 33.86
N ASP A 122 -7.35 5.48 34.52
CA ASP A 122 -7.87 4.87 35.76
C ASP A 122 -8.66 3.56 35.50
N LYS A 123 -8.68 3.04 34.23
CA LYS A 123 -9.42 1.87 33.77
C LYS A 123 -10.96 2.02 33.83
N SER A 124 -11.49 3.19 34.13
CA SER A 124 -12.89 3.47 34.00
C SER A 124 -13.29 3.59 32.52
N VAL A 125 -14.54 3.25 32.16
CA VAL A 125 -15.02 3.19 30.78
C VAL A 125 -16.26 4.08 30.61
N TYR A 126 -16.21 5.05 29.72
CA TYR A 126 -17.36 5.85 29.29
C TYR A 126 -18.04 5.21 28.06
N PRO A 127 -19.38 5.17 27.99
CA PRO A 127 -20.38 5.84 28.86
C PRO A 127 -20.81 5.06 30.10
N LYS A 128 -20.19 3.95 30.45
CA LYS A 128 -20.62 3.10 31.57
C LYS A 128 -20.34 3.76 32.95
N GLY A 129 -21.34 4.42 33.51
CA GLY A 129 -21.27 4.94 34.88
C GLY A 129 -20.37 6.16 35.11
N ILE A 130 -19.94 6.83 34.03
CA ILE A 130 -19.13 8.05 34.10
C ILE A 130 -19.98 9.24 33.66
N GLU A 131 -19.97 10.32 34.45
CA GLU A 131 -20.59 11.59 34.10
C GLU A 131 -19.74 12.29 33.02
N ILE A 132 -20.42 13.04 32.15
CA ILE A 132 -19.75 13.91 31.17
C ILE A 132 -18.89 14.97 31.88
N PRO A 133 -17.87 15.54 31.20
CA PRO A 133 -17.04 16.59 31.80
C PRO A 133 -17.92 17.79 32.18
N LYS A 134 -17.62 18.45 33.33
CA LYS A 134 -18.28 19.69 33.70
C LYS A 134 -17.90 20.83 32.77
N ASP A 135 -18.60 21.96 32.87
CA ASP A 135 -18.44 23.11 31.96
C ASP A 135 -17.02 23.70 31.88
N ASN A 136 -16.20 23.47 32.88
CA ASN A 136 -14.81 23.91 32.96
C ASN A 136 -13.79 22.74 32.96
N GLU A 137 -14.25 21.52 32.64
CA GLU A 137 -13.44 20.33 32.65
C GLU A 137 -13.32 19.76 31.20
N VAL A 138 -12.18 19.10 30.90
CA VAL A 138 -11.96 18.40 29.63
C VAL A 138 -11.31 17.05 29.89
N TRP A 139 -11.47 16.15 28.91
CA TRP A 139 -10.78 14.88 28.84
C TRP A 139 -9.82 14.92 27.63
N VAL A 140 -8.61 14.45 27.83
CA VAL A 140 -7.53 14.50 26.83
C VAL A 140 -6.82 13.17 26.74
N TYR A 141 -6.12 12.94 25.65
CA TYR A 141 -5.18 11.82 25.53
C TYR A 141 -3.85 12.12 26.23
N GLN A 142 -3.10 11.08 26.57
CA GLN A 142 -1.72 11.23 27.07
C GLN A 142 -0.86 12.05 26.10
N GLU A 143 -1.04 11.84 24.81
CA GLU A 143 -0.36 12.58 23.74
C GLU A 143 -0.58 14.11 23.85
N VAL A 144 -1.78 14.56 24.23
CA VAL A 144 -2.08 15.99 24.43
C VAL A 144 -1.27 16.58 25.60
N LEU A 145 -1.14 15.81 26.69
CA LEU A 145 -0.32 16.21 27.84
C LEU A 145 1.15 16.39 27.42
N ASP A 146 1.68 15.43 26.67
CA ASP A 146 3.06 15.45 26.22
C ASP A 146 3.33 16.59 25.22
N LEU A 147 2.40 16.81 24.28
CA LEU A 147 2.51 17.89 23.29
C LEU A 147 2.43 19.29 23.91
N LEU A 148 1.61 19.49 24.95
CA LEU A 148 1.42 20.78 25.59
C LEU A 148 2.30 21.00 26.85
N ASP A 149 3.10 19.99 27.24
CA ASP A 149 3.90 19.96 28.46
C ASP A 149 3.00 20.24 29.72
N LEU A 150 1.90 19.49 29.83
CA LEU A 150 0.92 19.59 30.89
C LEU A 150 0.77 18.27 31.66
N LYS A 151 0.22 18.35 32.86
CA LYS A 151 -0.13 17.23 33.73
C LYS A 151 -1.63 17.17 34.02
N LEU A 152 -2.09 16.01 34.44
CA LEU A 152 -3.47 15.83 34.94
C LEU A 152 -3.76 16.84 36.05
N GLY A 153 -4.89 17.55 35.98
CA GLY A 153 -5.30 18.59 36.91
C GLY A 153 -4.83 20.01 36.58
N GLU A 154 -3.91 20.17 35.63
CA GLU A 154 -3.49 21.49 35.14
C GLU A 154 -4.52 22.04 34.12
N GLN A 155 -4.36 23.34 33.80
CA GLN A 155 -5.27 24.06 32.93
C GLN A 155 -4.71 24.19 31.51
N LEU A 156 -5.59 24.10 30.54
CA LEU A 156 -5.32 24.42 29.14
C LEU A 156 -6.32 25.47 28.65
N LYS A 157 -5.90 26.30 27.71
CA LYS A 157 -6.71 27.35 27.10
C LYS A 157 -7.34 26.87 25.80
N ILE A 158 -8.67 27.04 25.68
CA ILE A 158 -9.42 26.77 24.44
C ILE A 158 -10.25 28.00 24.10
N GLY A 159 -9.99 28.61 22.96
CA GLY A 159 -10.64 29.89 22.63
C GLY A 159 -10.31 30.96 23.66
N LYS A 160 -11.35 31.51 24.32
CA LYS A 160 -11.20 32.55 25.32
C LYS A 160 -11.10 32.03 26.75
N GLU A 161 -11.38 30.75 27.00
CA GLU A 161 -11.54 30.20 28.35
C GLU A 161 -10.47 29.16 28.71
N ASN A 162 -10.30 28.96 30.04
CA ASN A 162 -9.38 27.96 30.59
C ASN A 162 -10.16 26.76 31.14
N PHE A 163 -9.69 25.54 30.80
CA PHE A 163 -10.32 24.29 31.20
C PHE A 163 -9.34 23.43 32.00
N ILE A 164 -9.85 22.72 32.99
CA ILE A 164 -9.08 21.80 33.84
C ILE A 164 -9.07 20.41 33.19
N ILE A 165 -7.91 19.80 33.10
CA ILE A 165 -7.75 18.43 32.61
C ILE A 165 -8.20 17.45 33.69
N LYS A 166 -9.38 16.82 33.49
CA LYS A 166 -10.00 15.97 34.51
C LYS A 166 -9.64 14.49 34.37
N LYS A 167 -9.58 13.96 33.14
CA LYS A 167 -9.29 12.58 32.85
C LYS A 167 -8.37 12.45 31.64
N VAL A 168 -7.55 11.38 31.66
CA VAL A 168 -6.68 11.02 30.55
C VAL A 168 -7.26 9.77 29.86
N ILE A 169 -7.46 9.84 28.55
CA ILE A 169 -7.96 8.76 27.72
C ILE A 169 -6.78 7.90 27.31
N GLU A 170 -6.88 6.58 27.55
CA GLU A 170 -5.91 5.58 27.13
C GLU A 170 -6.30 4.98 25.78
N THR A 171 -7.60 4.65 25.60
CA THR A 171 -8.12 4.05 24.36
C THR A 171 -9.45 4.68 23.97
N ASP A 172 -9.63 4.96 22.69
CA ASP A 172 -10.85 5.50 22.10
C ASP A 172 -11.24 4.70 20.87
N SER A 173 -12.39 4.04 20.92
CA SER A 173 -12.92 3.28 19.78
C SER A 173 -13.27 4.16 18.57
N LEU A 174 -13.55 5.47 18.77
CA LEU A 174 -13.92 6.42 17.73
C LEU A 174 -12.72 7.10 17.05
N LYS A 175 -11.49 6.88 17.55
CA LYS A 175 -10.29 7.59 17.08
C LYS A 175 -10.03 7.34 15.59
N ALA A 176 -10.26 6.13 15.13
CA ALA A 176 -9.90 5.67 13.78
C ALA A 176 -10.78 6.26 12.65
N VAL A 177 -12.00 6.69 12.93
CA VAL A 177 -12.98 7.22 11.94
C VAL A 177 -13.12 8.74 12.00
N SER A 178 -12.26 9.42 12.77
CA SER A 178 -12.30 10.87 12.90
C SER A 178 -11.92 11.56 11.59
N PHE A 179 -12.56 12.71 11.33
CA PHE A 179 -12.25 13.56 10.18
C PHE A 179 -10.78 14.03 10.15
N SER A 180 -10.22 14.23 11.32
CA SER A 180 -8.86 14.71 11.55
C SER A 180 -7.91 13.59 12.00
N GLY A 181 -8.02 12.38 11.49
CA GLY A 181 -7.40 11.13 11.93
C GLY A 181 -5.99 11.18 12.54
N PHE A 182 -5.26 12.27 12.31
CA PHE A 182 -3.91 12.52 12.83
C PHE A 182 -3.87 13.66 13.88
N MET A 183 -5.01 14.32 14.15
CA MET A 183 -5.05 15.40 15.16
C MET A 183 -5.48 14.84 16.51
N PRO A 184 -4.77 15.19 17.60
CA PRO A 184 -5.21 14.85 18.94
C PRO A 184 -6.59 15.46 19.23
N LYS A 185 -7.44 14.73 19.95
CA LYS A 185 -8.79 15.19 20.31
C LYS A 185 -8.83 15.65 21.76
N VAL A 186 -9.67 16.63 22.00
CA VAL A 186 -10.03 17.08 23.34
C VAL A 186 -11.56 17.00 23.48
N TYR A 187 -12.02 16.32 24.47
CA TYR A 187 -13.43 16.08 24.75
C TYR A 187 -13.97 17.09 25.77
N ILE A 188 -15.08 17.73 25.44
CA ILE A 188 -15.66 18.84 26.21
C ILE A 188 -17.18 18.70 26.29
N SER A 189 -17.81 19.27 27.31
CA SER A 189 -19.27 19.38 27.42
C SER A 189 -19.84 20.41 26.43
N GLU A 190 -21.15 20.37 26.17
CA GLU A 190 -21.84 21.35 25.35
C GLU A 190 -21.72 22.77 25.89
N GLU A 191 -21.94 22.96 27.20
CA GLU A 191 -21.83 24.26 27.88
C GLU A 191 -20.36 24.75 27.86
N GLY A 192 -19.40 23.85 28.06
CA GLY A 192 -17.97 24.16 27.91
C GLY A 192 -17.65 24.65 26.50
N LEU A 193 -18.16 23.96 25.47
CA LEU A 193 -17.95 24.35 24.08
C LEU A 193 -18.56 25.72 23.76
N LYS A 194 -19.75 26.07 24.27
CA LYS A 194 -20.37 27.40 24.12
C LYS A 194 -19.48 28.50 24.74
N LYS A 195 -18.88 28.26 25.90
CA LYS A 195 -17.99 29.20 26.58
C LYS A 195 -16.72 29.52 25.78
N THR A 196 -16.25 28.62 24.94
CA THR A 196 -15.05 28.86 24.09
C THR A 196 -15.28 29.97 23.06
N GLU A 197 -16.50 30.31 22.70
CA GLU A 197 -16.90 31.25 21.65
C GLU A 197 -16.29 30.89 20.24
N LEU A 198 -15.97 29.63 19.98
CA LEU A 198 -15.38 29.18 18.73
C LEU A 198 -16.42 28.97 17.61
N LEU A 199 -17.69 28.66 17.99
CA LEU A 199 -18.76 28.44 17.05
C LEU A 199 -19.37 29.77 16.60
N GLN A 200 -18.82 30.37 15.57
CA GLN A 200 -19.31 31.59 14.93
C GLN A 200 -19.73 31.32 13.49
N PHE A 201 -20.46 32.27 12.90
CA PHE A 201 -20.76 32.16 11.45
C PHE A 201 -19.48 32.06 10.62
N GLY A 202 -19.38 31.01 9.81
CA GLY A 202 -18.20 30.70 9.00
C GLY A 202 -17.14 29.85 9.71
N SER A 203 -17.33 29.45 10.99
CA SER A 203 -16.41 28.53 11.67
C SER A 203 -16.43 27.13 11.03
N THR A 204 -15.28 26.46 11.07
CA THR A 204 -15.10 25.09 10.53
C THR A 204 -15.64 24.07 11.54
N ALA A 205 -16.93 24.07 11.76
CA ALA A 205 -17.60 23.08 12.61
C ALA A 205 -18.23 21.97 11.76
N ARG A 206 -18.32 20.80 12.34
CA ARG A 206 -19.04 19.65 11.78
C ARG A 206 -20.12 19.22 12.75
N TYR A 207 -21.35 19.27 12.30
CA TYR A 207 -22.54 18.84 13.02
C TYR A 207 -22.83 17.39 12.64
N LYS A 208 -23.15 16.55 13.62
CA LYS A 208 -23.40 15.12 13.43
C LYS A 208 -24.71 14.72 14.12
N LEU A 209 -25.45 13.84 13.46
CA LEU A 209 -26.55 13.10 14.07
C LEU A 209 -26.14 11.62 14.08
N ASN A 210 -26.00 11.09 15.28
CA ASN A 210 -25.63 9.69 15.50
C ASN A 210 -26.88 8.91 15.83
N TYR A 211 -27.22 7.89 15.01
CA TYR A 211 -28.44 7.11 15.17
C TYR A 211 -28.13 5.70 15.65
N GLN A 212 -28.97 5.22 16.58
CA GLN A 212 -29.06 3.82 16.95
C GLN A 212 -30.41 3.26 16.47
N PHE A 213 -30.39 2.14 15.78
CA PHE A 213 -31.59 1.48 15.31
C PHE A 213 -32.11 0.43 16.29
N SER A 214 -33.42 0.15 16.23
CA SER A 214 -34.06 -0.92 17.00
C SER A 214 -33.80 -2.30 16.45
N GLU A 215 -33.50 -2.41 15.14
CA GLU A 215 -33.20 -3.63 14.41
C GLU A 215 -31.92 -3.49 13.60
N GLU A 216 -31.25 -4.62 13.32
CA GLU A 216 -30.08 -4.63 12.43
C GLU A 216 -30.51 -4.54 10.98
N PHE A 217 -29.96 -3.57 10.26
CA PHE A 217 -30.14 -3.44 8.83
C PHE A 217 -29.04 -4.17 8.05
N THR A 218 -29.42 -4.73 6.89
CA THR A 218 -28.45 -5.21 5.91
C THR A 218 -27.72 -4.03 5.27
N ASN A 219 -26.52 -4.26 4.76
CA ASN A 219 -25.71 -3.23 4.12
C ASN A 219 -26.43 -2.57 2.94
N ASP A 220 -27.13 -3.37 2.11
CA ASP A 220 -27.92 -2.87 0.97
C ASP A 220 -29.02 -1.89 1.43
N LYS A 221 -29.66 -2.17 2.55
CA LYS A 221 -30.71 -1.32 3.11
C LYS A 221 -30.15 -0.03 3.73
N LEU A 222 -28.95 -0.08 4.32
CA LEU A 222 -28.25 1.13 4.79
C LEU A 222 -27.87 2.02 3.61
N GLU A 223 -27.36 1.46 2.53
CA GLU A 223 -27.04 2.20 1.30
C GLU A 223 -28.29 2.81 0.64
N GLU A 224 -29.43 2.12 0.66
CA GLU A 224 -30.72 2.68 0.22
C GLU A 224 -31.12 3.89 1.08
N ILE A 225 -30.99 3.80 2.41
CA ILE A 225 -31.29 4.89 3.35
C ILE A 225 -30.34 6.07 3.11
N GLU A 226 -29.04 5.84 2.98
CA GLU A 226 -28.05 6.88 2.71
C GLU A 226 -28.38 7.64 1.42
N ASN A 227 -28.63 6.90 0.33
CA ASN A 227 -29.03 7.47 -0.95
C ASN A 227 -30.34 8.27 -0.87
N ALA A 228 -31.31 7.81 -0.08
CA ALA A 228 -32.57 8.51 0.09
C ALA A 228 -32.42 9.80 0.91
N LEU A 229 -31.60 9.78 1.97
CA LEU A 229 -31.34 10.95 2.82
C LEU A 229 -30.63 12.07 2.04
N GLU A 230 -29.58 11.71 1.28
CA GLU A 230 -28.83 12.69 0.48
C GLU A 230 -29.62 13.25 -0.68
N LYS A 231 -30.54 12.47 -1.27
CA LYS A 231 -31.33 12.93 -2.44
C LYS A 231 -32.56 13.73 -2.05
N ASP A 232 -33.26 13.32 -1.00
CA ASP A 232 -34.63 13.76 -0.76
C ASP A 232 -34.73 14.79 0.38
N ILE A 233 -33.70 14.92 1.26
CA ILE A 233 -33.75 15.87 2.36
C ILE A 233 -32.86 17.07 2.11
N ASP A 234 -31.54 16.85 2.09
CA ASP A 234 -30.59 17.94 1.82
C ASP A 234 -29.28 17.35 1.28
N GLN A 235 -28.82 17.87 0.17
CA GLN A 235 -27.58 17.45 -0.46
C GLN A 235 -26.31 17.84 0.33
N ASN A 236 -26.42 18.70 1.36
CA ASN A 236 -25.33 19.04 2.25
C ASN A 236 -25.17 18.02 3.40
N LEU A 237 -26.10 17.10 3.55
CA LEU A 237 -26.02 15.99 4.47
C LEU A 237 -25.17 14.89 3.85
N SER A 238 -24.23 14.36 4.62
CA SER A 238 -23.46 13.17 4.24
C SER A 238 -23.74 12.07 5.26
N ALA A 239 -24.34 11.00 4.78
CA ALA A 239 -24.59 9.84 5.61
C ALA A 239 -23.38 8.89 5.59
N LEU A 240 -23.10 8.23 6.67
CA LEU A 240 -22.01 7.29 6.89
C LEU A 240 -22.50 6.07 7.66
N SER A 241 -22.38 4.92 7.04
CA SER A 241 -22.59 3.63 7.68
C SER A 241 -21.31 3.07 8.33
N PRO A 242 -21.38 2.05 9.15
CA PRO A 242 -20.21 1.32 9.65
C PRO A 242 -19.31 0.79 8.53
N ASN A 243 -19.88 0.42 7.37
CA ASN A 243 -19.10 -0.03 6.21
C ASN A 243 -18.28 1.08 5.58
N ASP A 244 -18.82 2.30 5.44
CA ASP A 244 -18.07 3.42 4.91
C ASP A 244 -16.88 3.79 5.82
N GLY A 245 -17.09 3.70 7.15
CA GLY A 245 -16.02 3.84 8.12
C GLY A 245 -14.92 2.78 7.94
N LYS A 246 -15.32 1.52 7.72
CA LYS A 246 -14.42 0.41 7.40
C LYS A 246 -13.66 0.69 6.09
N ASP A 247 -14.35 1.06 5.02
CA ASP A 247 -13.75 1.26 3.70
C ASP A 247 -12.76 2.43 3.68
N ARG A 248 -13.01 3.49 4.43
CA ARG A 248 -12.05 4.59 4.63
C ARG A 248 -10.77 4.12 5.31
N LEU A 249 -10.85 3.30 6.35
CA LEU A 249 -9.67 2.72 6.99
C LEU A 249 -8.95 1.74 6.07
N LEU A 250 -9.70 0.90 5.36
CA LEU A 250 -9.13 -0.03 4.38
C LEU A 250 -8.41 0.71 3.26
N SER A 251 -8.86 1.88 2.83
CA SER A 251 -8.19 2.64 1.76
C SER A 251 -6.75 3.05 2.15
N VAL A 252 -6.53 3.43 3.40
CA VAL A 252 -5.19 3.73 3.93
C VAL A 252 -4.34 2.46 4.05
N LEU A 253 -4.94 1.37 4.56
CA LEU A 253 -4.24 0.09 4.73
C LEU A 253 -4.00 -0.65 3.41
N ASN A 254 -4.83 -0.42 2.39
CA ASN A 254 -4.69 -1.02 1.07
C ASN A 254 -3.35 -0.72 0.41
N PHE A 255 -2.78 0.44 0.66
CA PHE A 255 -1.46 0.79 0.16
C PHE A 255 -0.38 -0.17 0.72
N ILE A 256 -0.38 -0.38 2.03
CA ILE A 256 0.55 -1.29 2.72
C ILE A 256 0.29 -2.73 2.27
N THR A 257 -0.97 -3.16 2.23
CA THR A 257 -1.33 -4.52 1.82
C THR A 257 -1.01 -4.80 0.34
N ASN A 258 -1.13 -3.82 -0.55
CA ASN A 258 -0.72 -3.94 -1.95
C ASN A 258 0.79 -4.15 -2.08
N PHE A 259 1.60 -3.37 -1.35
CA PHE A 259 3.05 -3.55 -1.33
C PHE A 259 3.45 -4.91 -0.78
N LEU A 260 2.89 -5.30 0.38
CA LEU A 260 3.14 -6.62 0.98
C LEU A 260 2.72 -7.77 0.06
N SER A 261 1.62 -7.60 -0.69
CA SER A 261 1.15 -8.58 -1.67
C SER A 261 2.15 -8.76 -2.81
N LEU A 262 2.72 -7.67 -3.31
CA LEU A 262 3.74 -7.72 -4.37
C LEU A 262 5.00 -8.46 -3.88
N VAL A 263 5.51 -8.11 -2.70
CA VAL A 263 6.67 -8.78 -2.08
C VAL A 263 6.41 -10.26 -1.85
N SER A 264 5.22 -10.60 -1.38
CA SER A 264 4.80 -11.97 -1.11
C SER A 264 4.68 -12.80 -2.39
N LEU A 265 4.11 -12.23 -3.46
CA LEU A 265 4.06 -12.86 -4.79
C LEU A 265 5.46 -13.11 -5.35
N VAL A 266 6.37 -12.14 -5.25
CA VAL A 266 7.76 -12.27 -5.66
C VAL A 266 8.43 -13.45 -4.95
N SER A 267 8.34 -13.48 -3.61
CA SER A 267 8.93 -14.53 -2.79
C SER A 267 8.35 -15.90 -3.12
N PHE A 268 7.06 -15.97 -3.39
CA PHE A 268 6.40 -17.19 -3.81
C PHE A 268 6.86 -17.68 -5.21
N PHE A 269 6.96 -16.78 -6.18
CA PHE A 269 7.50 -17.12 -7.51
C PHE A 269 8.92 -17.66 -7.44
N LEU A 270 9.78 -17.03 -6.62
CA LEU A 270 11.12 -17.55 -6.36
C LEU A 270 11.07 -18.96 -5.79
N GLY A 271 10.21 -19.21 -4.80
CA GLY A 271 10.04 -20.54 -4.21
C GLY A 271 9.54 -21.59 -5.20
N LEU A 272 8.64 -21.22 -6.13
CA LEU A 272 8.19 -22.10 -7.22
C LEU A 272 9.32 -22.46 -8.19
N VAL A 273 10.15 -21.50 -8.56
CA VAL A 273 11.36 -21.76 -9.37
C VAL A 273 12.24 -22.80 -8.66
N GLY A 274 12.45 -22.63 -7.34
CA GLY A 274 13.17 -23.61 -6.54
C GLY A 274 12.55 -25.00 -6.49
N LEU A 275 11.24 -25.06 -6.35
CA LEU A 275 10.52 -26.32 -6.40
C LEU A 275 10.79 -27.03 -7.74
N ILE A 276 10.67 -26.32 -8.87
CA ILE A 276 10.92 -26.85 -10.21
C ILE A 276 12.35 -27.40 -10.31
N TYR A 277 13.33 -26.65 -9.85
CA TYR A 277 14.74 -27.05 -9.90
C TYR A 277 15.05 -28.23 -8.98
N LEU A 278 14.66 -28.16 -7.73
CA LEU A 278 14.90 -29.22 -6.76
C LEU A 278 14.25 -30.52 -7.20
N TYR A 279 12.97 -30.43 -7.59
CA TYR A 279 12.24 -31.64 -7.96
C TYR A 279 12.71 -32.23 -9.30
N SER A 280 13.06 -31.41 -10.28
CA SER A 280 13.70 -31.86 -11.50
C SER A 280 15.03 -32.58 -11.23
N GLY A 281 15.82 -32.05 -10.29
CA GLY A 281 17.09 -32.66 -9.88
C GLY A 281 16.91 -34.01 -9.21
N PHE A 282 15.95 -34.08 -8.32
CA PHE A 282 15.59 -35.32 -7.66
C PHE A 282 15.18 -36.42 -8.67
N LEU A 283 14.28 -36.07 -9.59
CA LEU A 283 13.81 -37.01 -10.62
C LEU A 283 14.97 -37.49 -11.53
N ARG A 284 15.85 -36.58 -11.95
CA ARG A 284 17.02 -36.96 -12.77
C ARG A 284 18.00 -37.85 -12.03
N LYS A 285 18.23 -37.60 -10.75
CA LYS A 285 19.10 -38.45 -9.92
C LYS A 285 18.57 -39.87 -9.81
N HIS A 286 17.23 -40.03 -9.74
CA HIS A 286 16.57 -41.33 -9.61
C HIS A 286 16.08 -41.90 -10.96
N GLN A 287 16.58 -41.37 -12.08
CA GLN A 287 16.17 -41.82 -13.42
C GLN A 287 16.47 -43.31 -13.65
N ASN A 288 17.60 -43.81 -13.17
CA ASN A 288 17.96 -45.22 -13.26
C ASN A 288 16.98 -46.09 -12.44
N ASP A 289 16.62 -45.70 -11.23
CA ASP A 289 15.64 -46.40 -10.38
C ASP A 289 14.27 -46.42 -11.06
N ILE A 290 13.87 -45.32 -11.71
CA ILE A 290 12.62 -45.20 -12.49
C ILE A 290 12.64 -46.20 -13.64
N THR A 291 13.75 -46.31 -14.34
CA THR A 291 13.89 -47.23 -15.48
C THR A 291 13.87 -48.70 -15.02
N ILE A 292 14.59 -49.04 -13.96
CA ILE A 292 14.60 -50.39 -13.41
C ILE A 292 13.20 -50.79 -12.93
N LEU A 293 12.50 -49.92 -12.20
CA LEU A 293 11.12 -50.20 -11.73
C LEU A 293 10.14 -50.37 -12.89
N SER A 294 10.33 -49.63 -13.99
CA SER A 294 9.56 -49.77 -15.22
C SER A 294 9.86 -51.12 -15.93
N ASP A 295 11.13 -51.57 -15.95
CA ASP A 295 11.57 -52.77 -16.61
C ASP A 295 11.13 -54.02 -15.82
N ILE A 296 11.02 -53.94 -14.49
CA ILE A 296 10.44 -54.99 -13.61
C ILE A 296 8.90 -55.09 -13.75
N GLY A 297 8.26 -54.23 -14.56
CA GLY A 297 6.84 -54.31 -14.89
C GLY A 297 5.93 -53.33 -14.12
N LEU A 298 6.47 -52.34 -13.37
CA LEU A 298 5.63 -51.30 -12.79
C LEU A 298 5.02 -50.42 -13.90
N SER A 299 3.70 -50.32 -13.91
CA SER A 299 3.02 -49.48 -14.91
C SER A 299 3.39 -48.00 -14.76
N LYS A 300 3.49 -47.28 -15.87
CA LYS A 300 3.83 -45.85 -15.89
C LYS A 300 2.88 -45.02 -14.99
N ARG A 301 1.61 -45.38 -14.89
CA ARG A 301 0.63 -44.74 -14.00
C ARG A 301 0.99 -44.92 -12.53
N LYS A 302 1.37 -46.14 -12.09
CA LYS A 302 1.77 -46.42 -10.71
C LYS A 302 3.06 -45.67 -10.37
N LEU A 303 4.01 -45.60 -11.30
CA LEU A 303 5.28 -44.93 -11.12
C LEU A 303 5.09 -43.41 -11.03
N SER A 304 4.26 -42.83 -11.91
CA SER A 304 3.85 -41.42 -11.79
C SER A 304 3.20 -41.12 -10.43
N LEU A 305 2.32 -42.02 -9.97
CA LEU A 305 1.65 -41.88 -8.66
C LEU A 305 2.63 -41.88 -7.50
N VAL A 306 3.67 -42.71 -7.53
CA VAL A 306 4.73 -42.74 -6.48
C VAL A 306 5.40 -41.38 -6.34
N TYR A 307 5.84 -40.78 -7.45
CA TYR A 307 6.52 -39.49 -7.41
C TYR A 307 5.58 -38.33 -7.12
N LEU A 308 4.31 -38.35 -7.60
CA LEU A 308 3.30 -37.36 -7.22
C LEU A 308 2.97 -37.43 -5.73
N LEU A 309 2.82 -38.63 -5.16
CA LEU A 309 2.60 -38.79 -3.73
C LEU A 309 3.82 -38.37 -2.91
N HIS A 310 5.04 -38.64 -3.39
CA HIS A 310 6.26 -38.15 -2.76
C HIS A 310 6.25 -36.62 -2.68
N LEU A 311 5.95 -35.93 -3.80
CA LEU A 311 5.81 -34.46 -3.84
C LEU A 311 4.69 -33.97 -2.91
N PHE A 312 3.55 -34.64 -2.91
CA PHE A 312 2.40 -34.34 -2.06
C PHE A 312 2.73 -34.36 -0.57
N VAL A 313 3.46 -35.40 -0.11
CA VAL A 313 3.90 -35.51 1.29
C VAL A 313 4.83 -34.36 1.66
N LEU A 314 5.79 -34.02 0.81
CA LEU A 314 6.71 -32.90 1.06
C LEU A 314 5.98 -31.55 1.17
N ILE A 315 4.97 -31.32 0.34
CA ILE A 315 4.14 -30.11 0.37
C ILE A 315 3.32 -30.05 1.67
N ILE A 316 2.68 -31.15 2.06
CA ILE A 316 1.90 -31.20 3.31
C ILE A 316 2.79 -30.92 4.53
N VAL A 317 3.96 -31.55 4.61
CA VAL A 317 4.90 -31.30 5.71
C VAL A 317 5.31 -29.83 5.75
N SER A 318 5.62 -29.23 4.59
CA SER A 318 5.93 -27.79 4.51
C SER A 318 4.75 -26.92 4.99
N SER A 319 3.52 -27.25 4.58
CA SER A 319 2.31 -26.51 4.99
C SER A 319 2.04 -26.62 6.49
N VAL A 320 2.23 -27.80 7.08
CA VAL A 320 2.08 -28.00 8.54
C VAL A 320 3.11 -27.20 9.32
N ILE A 321 4.36 -27.16 8.87
CA ILE A 321 5.41 -26.33 9.49
C ILE A 321 5.03 -24.84 9.44
N VAL A 322 4.58 -24.36 8.30
CA VAL A 322 4.17 -22.94 8.14
C VAL A 322 2.97 -22.63 9.02
N PHE A 323 1.97 -23.50 9.06
CA PHE A 323 0.82 -23.34 9.95
C PHE A 323 1.24 -23.23 11.42
N SER A 324 2.12 -24.10 11.87
CA SER A 324 2.65 -24.07 13.24
C SER A 324 3.41 -22.77 13.53
N LEU A 325 4.23 -22.32 12.58
CA LEU A 325 4.97 -21.05 12.71
C LEU A 325 4.05 -19.85 12.78
N ILE A 326 3.01 -19.79 11.93
CA ILE A 326 2.03 -18.69 11.93
C ILE A 326 1.25 -18.71 13.26
N SER A 327 0.81 -19.87 13.73
CA SER A 327 0.06 -19.98 14.99
C SER A 327 0.88 -19.53 16.21
N ILE A 328 2.17 -19.81 16.23
CA ILE A 328 3.08 -19.34 17.28
C ILE A 328 3.32 -17.84 17.15
N SER A 329 3.61 -17.35 15.94
CA SER A 329 3.92 -15.94 15.71
C SER A 329 2.71 -15.01 15.89
N ALA A 330 1.49 -15.48 15.67
CA ALA A 330 0.26 -14.71 15.87
C ALA A 330 0.15 -14.14 17.31
N GLN A 331 0.62 -14.90 18.30
CA GLN A 331 0.61 -14.49 19.72
C GLN A 331 1.55 -13.30 19.99
N PHE A 332 2.61 -13.14 19.20
CA PHE A 332 3.60 -12.07 19.35
C PHE A 332 3.34 -10.89 18.42
N LEU A 333 2.76 -11.14 17.24
CA LEU A 333 2.50 -10.10 16.24
C LEU A 333 1.39 -9.16 16.66
N GLY A 334 0.32 -9.67 17.28
CA GLY A 334 -0.81 -8.86 17.74
C GLY A 334 -0.38 -7.63 18.56
N PRO A 335 0.27 -7.82 19.72
CA PRO A 335 0.72 -6.71 20.56
C PRO A 335 1.73 -5.76 19.87
N THR A 336 2.54 -6.30 18.94
CA THR A 336 3.53 -5.49 18.22
C THR A 336 2.87 -4.57 17.19
N ILE A 337 1.90 -5.08 16.44
CA ILE A 337 1.18 -4.30 15.42
C ILE A 337 0.23 -3.30 16.09
N GLN A 338 -0.41 -3.67 17.19
CA GLN A 338 -1.23 -2.75 17.97
C GLN A 338 -0.46 -1.50 18.40
N LYS A 339 0.81 -1.64 18.81
CA LYS A 339 1.69 -0.50 19.13
C LYS A 339 2.07 0.36 17.92
N LEU A 340 2.03 -0.20 16.71
CA LEU A 340 2.41 0.50 15.47
C LEU A 340 1.26 1.29 14.86
N VAL A 341 0.02 0.81 15.01
CA VAL A 341 -1.18 1.35 14.33
C VAL A 341 -2.14 2.03 15.32
N ASP A 342 -1.86 1.95 16.62
CA ASP A 342 -2.72 2.48 17.70
C ASP A 342 -4.20 2.03 17.62
N PHE A 343 -4.39 0.81 17.08
CA PHE A 343 -5.69 0.16 16.91
C PHE A 343 -5.61 -1.29 17.40
N GLU A 344 -6.61 -1.71 18.17
CA GLU A 344 -6.71 -3.09 18.65
C GLU A 344 -7.17 -4.02 17.53
N PHE A 345 -6.23 -4.70 16.90
CA PHE A 345 -6.53 -5.79 15.98
C PHE A 345 -6.62 -7.12 16.73
N ASP A 346 -7.72 -7.81 16.55
CA ASP A 346 -7.86 -9.19 17.01
C ASP A 346 -7.22 -10.13 15.97
N PHE A 347 -5.97 -10.52 16.22
CA PHE A 347 -5.27 -11.47 15.37
C PHE A 347 -5.80 -12.89 15.61
N THR A 348 -6.99 -13.16 15.10
CA THR A 348 -7.59 -14.49 15.10
C THR A 348 -7.20 -15.25 13.84
N LEU A 349 -6.76 -16.51 14.01
CA LEU A 349 -6.48 -17.39 12.88
C LEU A 349 -7.79 -17.83 12.23
N ASP A 350 -8.04 -17.38 11.02
CA ASP A 350 -9.08 -17.97 10.18
C ASP A 350 -8.55 -19.30 9.60
N TYR A 351 -8.87 -20.39 10.30
CA TYR A 351 -8.48 -21.75 9.92
C TYR A 351 -9.03 -22.15 8.56
N PHE A 352 -10.22 -21.70 8.20
CA PHE A 352 -10.86 -22.04 6.92
C PHE A 352 -10.13 -21.36 5.76
N PHE A 353 -9.76 -20.11 5.93
CA PHE A 353 -9.00 -19.35 4.93
C PHE A 353 -7.60 -19.91 4.72
N PHE A 354 -6.91 -20.29 5.82
CA PHE A 354 -5.61 -20.96 5.74
C PHE A 354 -5.71 -22.31 5.00
N LEU A 355 -6.75 -23.11 5.30
CA LEU A 355 -6.97 -24.40 4.63
C LEU A 355 -7.22 -24.19 3.13
N LYS A 356 -8.03 -23.20 2.75
CA LYS A 356 -8.33 -22.86 1.36
C LYS A 356 -7.07 -22.45 0.59
N SER A 357 -6.25 -21.56 1.16
CA SER A 357 -5.00 -21.11 0.55
C SER A 357 -3.98 -22.26 0.44
N SER A 358 -3.83 -23.08 1.46
CA SER A 358 -2.95 -24.25 1.45
C SER A 358 -3.38 -25.29 0.43
N LEU A 359 -4.69 -25.53 0.25
CA LEU A 359 -5.22 -26.42 -0.77
C LEU A 359 -4.92 -25.92 -2.18
N LEU A 360 -5.07 -24.61 -2.41
CA LEU A 360 -4.80 -23.99 -3.70
C LEU A 360 -3.31 -24.06 -4.07
N LEU A 361 -2.42 -23.81 -3.08
CA LEU A 361 -0.97 -23.98 -3.23
C LEU A 361 -0.58 -25.44 -3.48
N LEU A 362 -1.24 -26.38 -2.86
CA LEU A 362 -1.05 -27.81 -3.07
C LEU A 362 -1.42 -28.20 -4.51
N VAL A 363 -2.57 -27.74 -4.99
CA VAL A 363 -3.02 -27.99 -6.38
C VAL A 363 -2.05 -27.39 -7.39
N LEU A 364 -1.59 -26.17 -7.15
CA LEU A 364 -0.59 -25.51 -8.00
C LEU A 364 0.74 -26.31 -8.04
N SER A 365 1.24 -26.70 -6.89
CA SER A 365 2.51 -27.43 -6.80
C SER A 365 2.43 -28.84 -7.42
N LEU A 366 1.30 -29.52 -7.28
CA LEU A 366 1.07 -30.80 -7.96
C LEU A 366 0.93 -30.62 -9.48
N SER A 367 0.34 -29.52 -9.93
CA SER A 367 0.24 -29.21 -11.37
C SER A 367 1.61 -29.03 -12.02
N VAL A 368 2.61 -28.53 -11.27
CA VAL A 368 4.02 -28.49 -11.69
C VAL A 368 4.64 -29.87 -11.73
N GLY A 369 4.30 -30.75 -10.80
CA GLY A 369 4.86 -32.10 -10.71
C GLY A 369 4.58 -32.95 -11.97
N LEU A 370 3.39 -32.83 -12.53
CA LEU A 370 2.98 -33.60 -13.71
C LEU A 370 3.89 -33.38 -14.93
N PRO A 371 4.12 -32.14 -15.42
CA PRO A 371 5.01 -31.90 -16.56
C PRO A 371 6.47 -32.26 -16.30
N LEU A 372 6.90 -32.34 -15.03
CA LEU A 372 8.24 -32.78 -14.67
C LEU A 372 8.39 -34.32 -14.71
N ILE A 373 7.37 -35.05 -14.27
CA ILE A 373 7.38 -36.51 -14.16
C ILE A 373 7.11 -37.19 -15.52
N LEU A 374 6.15 -36.69 -16.31
CA LEU A 374 5.72 -37.29 -17.56
C LEU A 374 6.85 -37.52 -18.61
N PRO A 375 7.75 -36.56 -18.86
CA PRO A 375 8.86 -36.78 -19.80
C PRO A 375 9.85 -37.85 -19.35
N MET A 376 10.03 -38.04 -18.06
CA MET A 376 10.93 -39.05 -17.48
C MET A 376 10.41 -40.47 -17.64
N LEU A 377 9.09 -40.66 -17.73
CA LEU A 377 8.45 -41.94 -17.94
C LEU A 377 8.32 -42.32 -19.44
N GLN A 378 8.58 -41.42 -20.37
CA GLN A 378 8.51 -41.65 -21.81
C GLN A 378 9.89 -41.93 -22.35
N ARG A 379 10.18 -43.19 -22.81
CA ARG A 379 11.44 -43.57 -23.50
C ARG A 379 11.69 -42.80 -24.81
N GLN A 380 10.64 -42.28 -25.45
CA GLN A 380 10.76 -41.47 -26.69
C GLN A 380 10.81 -39.98 -26.32
N ARG A 381 11.63 -39.20 -27.08
CA ARG A 381 11.61 -37.73 -27.00
C ARG A 381 10.19 -37.20 -27.23
N SER A 382 9.53 -36.78 -26.18
CA SER A 382 8.25 -36.11 -26.32
C SER A 382 8.40 -34.84 -27.15
N SER A 383 7.44 -34.61 -28.06
CA SER A 383 7.39 -33.38 -28.86
C SER A 383 7.42 -32.17 -27.95
N PHE A 384 8.21 -31.16 -28.29
CA PHE A 384 8.29 -29.88 -27.57
C PHE A 384 6.90 -29.29 -27.27
N PHE A 385 5.98 -29.42 -28.21
CA PHE A 385 4.61 -28.98 -28.06
C PHE A 385 3.86 -29.72 -26.93
N LYS A 386 4.04 -31.05 -26.77
CA LYS A 386 3.40 -31.81 -25.68
C LYS A 386 3.93 -31.42 -24.30
N ILE A 387 5.21 -31.05 -24.22
CA ILE A 387 5.78 -30.55 -22.96
C ILE A 387 5.19 -29.18 -22.61
N ILE A 388 5.10 -28.25 -23.56
CA ILE A 388 4.47 -26.93 -23.34
C ILE A 388 3.01 -27.11 -22.92
N LEU A 389 2.25 -27.93 -23.62
CA LEU A 389 0.84 -28.19 -23.31
C LEU A 389 0.65 -28.75 -21.89
N SER A 390 1.60 -29.52 -21.38
CA SER A 390 1.54 -30.05 -20.01
C SER A 390 1.73 -28.96 -18.91
N PHE A 391 2.32 -27.81 -19.25
CA PHE A 391 2.44 -26.67 -18.34
C PHE A 391 1.23 -25.72 -18.33
N VAL A 392 0.30 -25.88 -19.28
CA VAL A 392 -0.89 -25.01 -19.37
C VAL A 392 -1.73 -25.02 -18.08
N PRO A 393 -2.05 -26.18 -17.46
CA PRO A 393 -2.78 -26.19 -16.19
C PRO A 393 -2.07 -25.43 -15.08
N PHE A 394 -0.75 -25.55 -15.00
CA PHE A 394 0.06 -24.79 -14.05
C PHE A 394 -0.05 -23.28 -14.28
N LEU A 395 0.06 -22.82 -15.53
CA LEU A 395 -0.05 -21.39 -15.87
C LEU A 395 -1.43 -20.83 -15.53
N VAL A 396 -2.49 -21.58 -15.83
CA VAL A 396 -3.87 -21.17 -15.48
C VAL A 396 -4.04 -21.05 -13.97
N ILE A 397 -3.60 -22.06 -13.22
CA ILE A 397 -3.71 -22.04 -11.74
C ILE A 397 -2.86 -20.91 -11.15
N LEU A 398 -1.68 -20.65 -11.71
CA LEU A 398 -0.79 -19.56 -11.30
C LEU A 398 -1.46 -18.18 -11.48
N LEU A 399 -2.09 -17.94 -12.63
CA LEU A 399 -2.83 -16.71 -12.90
C LEU A 399 -4.03 -16.55 -11.97
N LEU A 400 -4.76 -17.63 -11.71
CA LEU A 400 -5.87 -17.62 -10.75
C LEU A 400 -5.38 -17.32 -9.32
N LEU A 401 -4.27 -17.90 -8.90
CA LEU A 401 -3.69 -17.68 -7.58
C LEU A 401 -3.18 -16.25 -7.43
N SER A 402 -2.49 -15.70 -8.43
CA SER A 402 -2.00 -14.33 -8.37
C SER A 402 -3.14 -13.31 -8.27
N ASN A 403 -4.27 -13.59 -8.93
CA ASN A 403 -5.48 -12.79 -8.82
C ASN A 403 -6.19 -12.93 -7.46
N PHE A 404 -6.11 -14.11 -6.84
CA PHE A 404 -6.67 -14.38 -5.51
C PHE A 404 -5.86 -13.71 -4.38
N VAL A 405 -4.53 -13.67 -4.52
CA VAL A 405 -3.62 -13.13 -3.50
C VAL A 405 -3.58 -11.61 -3.53
N SER A 406 -3.74 -11.00 -4.69
CA SER A 406 -3.69 -9.55 -4.84
C SER A 406 -5.00 -8.89 -4.38
N PRO A 407 -4.96 -7.82 -3.58
CA PRO A 407 -6.14 -7.03 -3.22
C PRO A 407 -6.86 -6.45 -4.44
N SER A 408 -6.09 -6.05 -5.46
CA SER A 408 -6.61 -5.61 -6.75
C SER A 408 -6.52 -6.74 -7.78
N LYS A 409 -7.67 -7.17 -8.31
CA LYS A 409 -7.75 -8.24 -9.33
C LYS A 409 -6.84 -7.99 -10.54
N ASN A 410 -6.65 -6.74 -10.92
CA ASN A 410 -5.84 -6.38 -12.08
C ASN A 410 -4.33 -6.44 -11.80
N ILE A 411 -3.87 -5.97 -10.63
CA ILE A 411 -2.44 -5.89 -10.30
C ILE A 411 -1.81 -7.29 -10.24
N GLY A 412 -2.44 -8.25 -9.58
CA GLY A 412 -1.93 -9.62 -9.49
C GLY A 412 -1.82 -10.30 -10.86
N PHE A 413 -2.84 -10.13 -11.70
CA PHE A 413 -2.85 -10.68 -13.05
C PHE A 413 -1.72 -10.08 -13.92
N PHE A 414 -1.63 -8.75 -13.99
CA PHE A 414 -0.59 -8.07 -14.76
C PHE A 414 0.82 -8.41 -14.27
N PHE A 415 1.01 -8.52 -12.95
CA PHE A 415 2.29 -8.92 -12.38
C PHE A 415 2.69 -10.34 -12.82
N ALA A 416 1.78 -11.31 -12.73
CA ALA A 416 2.07 -12.69 -13.15
C ALA A 416 2.36 -12.78 -14.66
N VAL A 417 1.60 -12.06 -15.50
CA VAL A 417 1.83 -11.98 -16.94
C VAL A 417 3.19 -11.32 -17.24
N ALA A 418 3.55 -10.26 -16.54
CA ALA A 418 4.84 -9.58 -16.69
C ALA A 418 6.01 -10.50 -16.34
N VAL A 419 5.94 -11.23 -15.23
CA VAL A 419 6.98 -12.19 -14.82
C VAL A 419 7.12 -13.33 -15.83
N LEU A 420 6.02 -13.89 -16.30
CA LEU A 420 6.03 -14.93 -17.34
C LEU A 420 6.60 -14.38 -18.67
N GLY A 421 6.21 -13.17 -19.05
CA GLY A 421 6.74 -12.49 -20.23
C GLY A 421 8.25 -12.26 -20.15
N LEU A 422 8.75 -11.83 -19.00
CA LEU A 422 10.17 -11.68 -18.72
C LEU A 422 10.92 -13.02 -18.85
N ILE A 423 10.40 -14.11 -18.29
CA ILE A 423 11.00 -15.45 -18.41
C ILE A 423 11.12 -15.86 -19.87
N ILE A 424 10.06 -15.71 -20.67
CA ILE A 424 10.04 -16.04 -22.07
C ILE A 424 11.02 -15.17 -22.86
N LEU A 425 11.00 -13.86 -22.63
CA LEU A 425 11.87 -12.89 -23.30
C LEU A 425 13.34 -13.21 -23.07
N PHE A 426 13.73 -13.46 -21.81
CA PHE A 426 15.12 -13.74 -21.48
C PHE A 426 15.59 -15.10 -21.97
N PHE A 427 14.70 -16.09 -21.94
CA PHE A 427 15.03 -17.39 -22.53
C PHE A 427 15.26 -17.27 -24.06
N ALA A 428 14.46 -16.45 -24.74
CA ALA A 428 14.60 -16.18 -26.17
C ALA A 428 15.91 -15.40 -26.47
N ILE A 429 16.17 -14.30 -25.75
CA ILE A 429 17.38 -13.48 -25.91
C ILE A 429 18.64 -14.30 -25.61
N GLY A 430 18.66 -15.02 -24.50
CA GLY A 430 19.80 -15.84 -24.09
C GLY A 430 20.04 -16.99 -25.08
N SER A 431 18.97 -17.63 -25.60
CA SER A 431 19.07 -18.66 -26.64
C SER A 431 19.65 -18.12 -27.96
N PHE A 432 19.25 -16.91 -28.34
CA PHE A 432 19.81 -16.22 -29.52
C PHE A 432 21.27 -15.86 -29.33
N ALA A 433 21.61 -15.26 -28.16
CA ALA A 433 22.99 -14.89 -27.85
C ALA A 433 23.92 -16.08 -27.83
N LEU A 434 23.56 -17.21 -27.20
CA LEU A 434 24.40 -18.44 -27.17
C LEU A 434 24.59 -19.11 -28.54
N LYS A 435 23.65 -18.96 -29.47
CA LYS A 435 23.79 -19.46 -30.82
C LYS A 435 24.73 -18.62 -31.68
N LYS A 436 24.80 -17.29 -31.42
CA LYS A 436 25.59 -16.36 -32.26
C LYS A 436 27.03 -16.16 -31.76
N PHE A 437 27.28 -16.36 -30.47
CA PHE A 437 28.56 -16.04 -29.81
C PHE A 437 29.30 -17.29 -29.35
N ASP A 438 29.81 -18.12 -30.29
CA ASP A 438 30.76 -19.18 -29.96
C ASP A 438 32.21 -18.80 -30.38
N PHE A 439 32.92 -18.10 -29.49
CA PHE A 439 34.30 -17.67 -29.66
C PHE A 439 35.34 -18.69 -29.13
N SER A 440 34.93 -19.88 -28.79
CA SER A 440 35.77 -20.87 -28.09
C SER A 440 37.03 -21.32 -28.85
N GLY A 441 37.02 -21.18 -30.19
CA GLY A 441 38.13 -21.62 -31.07
C GLY A 441 39.36 -20.70 -31.11
N HIS A 442 39.27 -19.47 -30.62
CA HIS A 442 40.30 -18.42 -30.73
C HIS A 442 40.98 -18.10 -29.40
N LEU A 443 40.72 -18.86 -28.32
CA LEU A 443 41.20 -18.54 -27.00
C LEU A 443 42.37 -19.41 -26.56
N GLU A 444 43.53 -18.81 -26.32
CA GLU A 444 44.74 -19.50 -25.85
C GLU A 444 44.60 -20.06 -24.42
N ASN A 445 43.75 -19.43 -23.59
CA ASN A 445 43.54 -19.87 -22.21
C ASN A 445 42.59 -21.06 -22.15
N LEU A 446 43.12 -22.25 -21.81
CA LEU A 446 42.36 -23.48 -21.69
C LEU A 446 41.16 -23.40 -20.75
N SER A 447 41.32 -22.72 -19.58
CA SER A 447 40.23 -22.55 -18.61
C SER A 447 39.07 -21.75 -19.17
N LEU A 448 39.35 -20.67 -19.92
CA LEU A 448 38.34 -19.82 -20.55
C LEU A 448 37.65 -20.52 -21.72
N SER A 449 38.46 -21.23 -22.56
CA SER A 449 37.94 -22.02 -23.69
C SER A 449 36.96 -23.12 -23.20
N LEU A 450 37.32 -23.84 -22.13
CA LEU A 450 36.46 -24.86 -21.53
C LEU A 450 35.18 -24.24 -20.93
N ALA A 451 35.27 -23.07 -20.27
CA ALA A 451 34.12 -22.40 -19.74
C ALA A 451 33.10 -22.00 -20.82
N ILE A 452 33.55 -21.38 -21.90
CA ILE A 452 32.69 -20.96 -23.01
C ILE A 452 32.11 -22.18 -23.73
N LYS A 453 32.91 -23.25 -23.98
CA LYS A 453 32.38 -24.49 -24.54
C LYS A 453 31.33 -25.16 -23.67
N ASN A 454 31.46 -25.11 -22.35
CA ASN A 454 30.43 -25.62 -21.43
C ASN A 454 29.13 -24.81 -21.55
N ILE A 455 29.21 -23.47 -21.54
CA ILE A 455 28.07 -22.58 -21.71
C ILE A 455 27.33 -22.85 -23.01
N THR A 456 28.06 -22.95 -24.14
CA THR A 456 27.42 -23.10 -25.45
C THR A 456 26.93 -24.51 -25.73
N ARG A 457 27.64 -25.56 -25.28
CA ARG A 457 27.22 -26.96 -25.46
C ARG A 457 26.09 -27.37 -24.53
N GLN A 458 26.07 -26.83 -23.29
CA GLN A 458 25.01 -27.10 -22.34
C GLN A 458 23.99 -25.96 -22.29
N ASN A 459 23.71 -25.39 -23.44
CA ASN A 459 22.86 -24.26 -23.70
C ASN A 459 21.60 -24.22 -22.79
N ARG A 460 20.81 -25.33 -22.74
CA ARG A 460 19.58 -25.36 -21.90
C ARG A 460 19.87 -25.18 -20.42
N THR A 461 20.92 -25.78 -19.92
CA THR A 461 21.29 -25.75 -18.50
C THR A 461 21.82 -24.38 -18.11
N SER A 462 22.68 -23.81 -18.96
CA SER A 462 23.22 -22.45 -18.77
C SER A 462 22.13 -21.37 -18.84
N LEU A 463 21.17 -21.51 -19.77
CA LEU A 463 20.02 -20.61 -19.89
C LEU A 463 19.09 -20.67 -18.69
N THR A 464 18.83 -21.86 -18.17
CA THR A 464 17.98 -22.00 -16.97
C THR A 464 18.66 -21.40 -15.73
N LEU A 465 19.97 -21.57 -15.56
CA LEU A 465 20.73 -20.92 -14.50
C LEU A 465 20.72 -19.38 -14.65
N PHE A 466 20.98 -18.92 -15.87
CA PHE A 466 20.96 -17.49 -16.21
C PHE A 466 19.59 -16.86 -15.88
N THR A 467 18.47 -17.45 -16.35
CA THR A 467 17.13 -16.92 -16.08
C THR A 467 16.78 -16.92 -14.62
N ALA A 468 17.21 -17.92 -13.86
CA ALA A 468 16.95 -17.99 -12.43
C ALA A 468 17.71 -16.91 -11.65
N ILE A 469 19.02 -16.73 -11.92
CA ILE A 469 19.82 -15.66 -11.27
C ILE A 469 19.29 -14.28 -11.67
N LEU A 470 18.90 -14.11 -12.94
CA LEU A 470 18.34 -12.87 -13.45
C LEU A 470 17.05 -12.50 -12.74
N LEU A 471 16.12 -13.45 -12.56
CA LEU A 471 14.87 -13.21 -11.80
C LEU A 471 15.18 -12.83 -10.35
N CYS A 472 16.07 -13.57 -9.69
CA CYS A 472 16.48 -13.24 -8.31
C CYS A 472 17.02 -11.80 -8.24
N THR A 473 17.88 -11.40 -9.15
CA THR A 473 18.49 -10.06 -9.17
C THR A 473 17.49 -8.97 -9.51
N THR A 474 16.57 -9.24 -10.45
CA THR A 474 15.49 -8.30 -10.78
C THR A 474 14.65 -7.99 -9.53
N PHE A 475 14.28 -9.00 -8.77
CA PHE A 475 13.48 -8.81 -7.57
C PHE A 475 14.27 -8.18 -6.41
N PHE A 476 15.54 -8.50 -6.26
CA PHE A 476 16.43 -7.83 -5.28
C PHE A 476 16.61 -6.34 -5.57
N SER A 477 16.63 -5.97 -6.84
CA SER A 477 16.71 -4.58 -7.25
C SER A 477 15.37 -3.85 -7.08
N LEU A 478 14.27 -4.50 -7.41
CA LEU A 478 12.93 -3.90 -7.44
C LEU A 478 12.41 -3.50 -6.07
N ILE A 479 12.45 -4.42 -5.09
CA ILE A 479 11.78 -4.21 -3.80
C ILE A 479 12.38 -3.03 -3.00
N PRO A 480 13.71 -2.93 -2.81
CA PRO A 480 14.30 -1.81 -2.08
C PRO A 480 14.13 -0.46 -2.80
N GLN A 481 14.14 -0.43 -4.14
CA GLN A 481 13.93 0.80 -4.88
C GLN A 481 12.49 1.32 -4.80
N VAL A 482 11.50 0.41 -4.85
CA VAL A 482 10.10 0.79 -4.62
C VAL A 482 9.89 1.28 -3.18
N GLY A 483 10.51 0.61 -2.20
CA GLY A 483 10.50 1.04 -0.79
C GLY A 483 11.16 2.40 -0.57
N SER A 484 12.32 2.66 -1.21
CA SER A 484 13.00 3.95 -1.17
C SER A 484 12.17 5.05 -1.83
N SER A 485 11.59 4.78 -3.01
CA SER A 485 10.70 5.73 -3.70
C SER A 485 9.49 6.10 -2.84
N LEU A 486 8.91 5.13 -2.12
CA LEU A 486 7.87 5.38 -1.14
C LEU A 486 8.35 6.32 -0.04
N SER A 487 9.50 6.02 0.58
CA SER A 487 10.07 6.85 1.65
C SER A 487 10.33 8.27 1.15
N THR A 488 10.94 8.42 -0.04
CA THR A 488 11.25 9.72 -0.63
C THR A 488 9.97 10.49 -1.02
N ALA A 489 8.98 9.84 -1.61
CA ALA A 489 7.69 10.47 -1.92
C ALA A 489 7.00 11.07 -0.69
N LEU A 490 7.20 10.43 0.45
CA LEU A 490 6.63 10.85 1.73
C LEU A 490 7.50 11.87 2.50
N THR A 491 8.82 11.91 2.26
CA THR A 491 9.76 12.76 3.00
C THR A 491 10.39 13.90 2.19
N SER A 492 10.25 13.90 0.86
CA SER A 492 10.85 14.91 0.00
C SER A 492 10.28 16.31 0.27
N SER A 493 11.15 17.31 0.22
CA SER A 493 10.87 18.76 0.32
C SER A 493 10.49 19.33 1.72
N VAL A 494 11.07 18.83 2.81
CA VAL A 494 10.82 19.41 4.15
C VAL A 494 11.44 20.81 4.33
N GLU A 495 12.55 21.10 3.63
CA GLU A 495 13.32 22.34 3.84
C GLU A 495 12.74 23.59 3.19
N GLU A 496 11.94 23.45 2.12
CA GLU A 496 11.35 24.59 1.35
C GLU A 496 9.89 24.90 1.73
N ARG A 497 9.35 24.25 2.75
CA ARG A 497 7.94 24.36 3.11
C ARG A 497 7.66 25.53 4.05
N PRO A 498 6.46 26.12 3.98
CA PRO A 498 6.04 27.11 4.94
C PRO A 498 5.99 26.50 6.34
N ARG A 499 6.29 27.30 7.35
CA ARG A 499 6.23 26.87 8.75
C ARG A 499 4.79 26.65 9.21
N PHE A 500 3.91 27.58 8.87
CA PHE A 500 2.51 27.52 9.25
C PHE A 500 1.61 27.73 8.04
N PHE A 501 0.45 27.06 8.08
CA PHE A 501 -0.64 27.26 7.15
C PHE A 501 -1.82 27.87 7.90
N VAL A 502 -2.32 29.01 7.44
CA VAL A 502 -3.40 29.75 8.06
C VAL A 502 -4.68 29.55 7.24
N ILE A 503 -5.76 29.14 7.91
CA ILE A 503 -7.06 28.85 7.29
C ILE A 503 -8.14 29.72 7.92
N ASP A 504 -9.15 30.08 7.13
CA ASP A 504 -10.34 30.82 7.55
C ASP A 504 -10.04 32.22 8.13
N ALA A 505 -8.95 32.87 7.68
CA ALA A 505 -8.70 34.26 8.02
C ALA A 505 -9.72 35.19 7.35
N LYS A 506 -10.28 36.14 8.08
CA LYS A 506 -11.14 37.19 7.52
C LYS A 506 -10.28 38.24 6.82
N GLN A 507 -10.76 38.80 5.74
CA GLN A 507 -10.00 39.79 4.98
C GLN A 507 -9.55 40.99 5.83
N GLU A 508 -10.37 41.38 6.79
CA GLU A 508 -10.07 42.46 7.74
C GLU A 508 -8.90 42.17 8.68
N GLN A 509 -8.68 40.88 8.98
CA GLN A 509 -7.63 40.41 9.90
C GLN A 509 -6.25 40.30 9.23
N ILE A 510 -6.18 40.30 7.90
CA ILE A 510 -4.92 40.03 7.17
C ILE A 510 -3.85 41.06 7.48
N LYS A 511 -4.17 42.34 7.53
CA LYS A 511 -3.21 43.40 7.85
C LYS A 511 -2.62 43.26 9.25
N ASP A 512 -3.48 43.03 10.25
CA ASP A 512 -3.04 42.86 11.64
C ASP A 512 -2.21 41.56 11.78
N LEU A 513 -2.63 40.49 11.07
CA LEU A 513 -1.89 39.21 11.05
C LEU A 513 -0.51 39.41 10.43
N GLU A 514 -0.39 40.11 9.33
CA GLU A 514 0.86 40.39 8.63
C GLU A 514 1.80 41.23 9.52
N GLU A 515 1.29 42.23 10.22
CA GLU A 515 2.08 43.05 11.16
C GLU A 515 2.62 42.18 12.32
N GLN A 516 1.80 41.29 12.89
CA GLN A 516 2.21 40.44 14.00
C GLN A 516 3.25 39.40 13.55
N VAL A 517 3.10 38.84 12.33
CA VAL A 517 4.04 37.89 11.74
C VAL A 517 5.39 38.55 11.43
N ASN A 518 5.35 39.71 10.77
CA ASN A 518 6.55 40.49 10.43
C ASN A 518 7.31 40.99 11.66
N ALA A 519 6.61 41.34 12.74
CA ALA A 519 7.22 41.75 14.02
C ALA A 519 8.04 40.63 14.69
N LYS A 520 7.84 39.37 14.27
CA LYS A 520 8.56 38.20 14.76
C LYS A 520 9.61 37.66 13.77
N GLY A 521 9.88 38.39 12.67
CA GLY A 521 10.85 38.01 11.67
C GLY A 521 10.42 36.96 10.66
N ALA A 522 9.11 36.66 10.57
CA ALA A 522 8.54 35.82 9.53
C ALA A 522 7.78 36.64 8.48
N LYS A 523 7.33 36.02 7.39
CA LYS A 523 6.56 36.68 6.35
C LYS A 523 5.25 35.94 6.12
N LEU A 524 4.18 36.68 5.89
CA LEU A 524 2.91 36.14 5.43
C LEU A 524 2.96 36.03 3.90
N GLU A 525 2.81 34.83 3.37
CA GLU A 525 2.99 34.53 1.96
C GLU A 525 1.79 33.76 1.40
N ASN A 526 1.70 33.63 0.09
CA ASN A 526 0.70 32.82 -0.61
C ASN A 526 -0.77 33.13 -0.24
N ILE A 527 -1.07 34.39 0.05
CA ILE A 527 -2.41 34.83 0.38
C ILE A 527 -3.35 34.49 -0.78
N SER A 528 -4.39 33.72 -0.53
CA SER A 528 -5.32 33.22 -1.54
C SER A 528 -6.75 33.28 -1.03
N PRO A 529 -7.67 33.93 -1.75
CA PRO A 529 -9.10 33.93 -1.40
C PRO A 529 -9.67 32.51 -1.61
N MET A 530 -10.54 32.11 -0.70
CA MET A 530 -11.28 30.85 -0.76
C MET A 530 -12.77 31.15 -0.64
N ILE A 531 -13.53 30.69 -1.60
CA ILE A 531 -14.98 30.81 -1.68
C ILE A 531 -15.56 29.41 -1.77
N ARG A 532 -16.60 29.15 -1.01
CA ARG A 532 -17.29 27.85 -1.08
C ARG A 532 -18.37 27.92 -2.15
N GLY A 533 -18.31 27.00 -3.11
CA GLY A 533 -19.30 26.82 -4.16
C GLY A 533 -19.70 25.37 -4.30
N ARG A 534 -20.78 25.12 -5.01
CA ARG A 534 -21.27 23.79 -5.36
C ARG A 534 -21.38 23.66 -6.87
N VAL A 535 -20.93 22.57 -7.43
CA VAL A 535 -21.14 22.27 -8.85
C VAL A 535 -22.58 21.83 -9.05
N ILE A 536 -23.35 22.61 -9.84
CA ILE A 536 -24.76 22.31 -10.11
C ILE A 536 -25.00 21.81 -11.54
N LYS A 537 -24.12 22.14 -12.50
CA LYS A 537 -24.27 21.71 -13.88
C LYS A 537 -22.91 21.54 -14.57
N VAL A 538 -22.78 20.53 -15.40
CA VAL A 538 -21.64 20.33 -16.29
C VAL A 538 -22.17 20.06 -17.68
N ASN A 539 -21.91 20.97 -18.62
CA ASN A 539 -22.51 21.00 -19.95
C ASN A 539 -24.04 20.91 -19.85
N ASP A 540 -24.64 19.93 -20.53
CA ASP A 540 -26.11 19.74 -20.57
C ASP A 540 -26.63 18.89 -19.39
N ILE A 541 -25.74 18.44 -18.47
CA ILE A 541 -26.12 17.60 -17.35
C ILE A 541 -26.36 18.47 -16.13
N ASP A 542 -27.62 18.63 -15.77
CA ASP A 542 -28.06 19.39 -14.59
C ASP A 542 -28.19 18.46 -13.39
N PHE A 543 -27.39 18.70 -12.32
CA PHE A 543 -27.38 17.91 -11.10
C PHE A 543 -28.46 18.33 -10.09
N THR A 544 -29.16 19.43 -10.34
CA THR A 544 -30.26 19.86 -9.48
C THR A 544 -31.59 19.19 -9.84
N LYS A 545 -31.75 18.74 -11.09
CA LYS A 545 -32.97 18.08 -11.57
C LYS A 545 -32.82 16.56 -11.51
N HIS A 546 -33.82 15.89 -10.95
CA HIS A 546 -33.94 14.44 -10.92
C HIS A 546 -34.06 13.86 -12.32
N SER A 547 -32.97 13.53 -12.96
CA SER A 547 -33.02 12.74 -14.18
C SER A 547 -32.72 11.29 -13.88
N SER A 548 -33.77 10.48 -13.90
CA SER A 548 -33.70 9.02 -14.04
C SER A 548 -33.10 8.70 -15.41
N ILE A 549 -31.75 8.65 -15.51
CA ILE A 549 -31.09 8.18 -16.72
C ILE A 549 -30.81 6.70 -16.56
N ASN A 550 -31.57 5.88 -17.27
CA ASN A 550 -31.30 4.47 -17.55
C ASN A 550 -30.05 4.37 -18.42
N GLY A 551 -28.96 3.80 -17.90
CA GLY A 551 -27.79 3.45 -18.69
C GLY A 551 -26.51 3.32 -17.88
N ASP A 552 -25.81 2.22 -18.05
CA ASP A 552 -24.46 1.83 -17.61
C ASP A 552 -24.01 2.12 -16.15
N GLU A 553 -23.97 1.08 -15.35
CA GLU A 553 -23.62 1.11 -13.91
C GLU A 553 -22.23 1.73 -13.58
N LYS A 554 -21.23 1.62 -14.46
CA LYS A 554 -19.91 2.21 -14.23
C LYS A 554 -19.84 3.74 -14.40
N LEU A 555 -20.69 4.30 -15.25
CA LEU A 555 -20.81 5.75 -15.42
C LEU A 555 -21.64 6.40 -14.31
N LYS A 556 -22.42 5.61 -13.57
CA LYS A 556 -23.27 6.09 -12.45
C LYS A 556 -22.46 6.46 -11.21
N THR A 557 -21.42 5.72 -10.87
CA THR A 557 -20.64 5.94 -9.64
C THR A 557 -19.83 7.25 -9.72
N ASP A 558 -19.14 7.49 -10.85
CA ASP A 558 -18.28 8.67 -11.00
C ASP A 558 -19.07 9.98 -11.19
N LYS A 559 -20.27 9.91 -11.81
CA LYS A 559 -21.15 11.07 -11.99
C LYS A 559 -21.93 11.44 -10.72
N ASN A 560 -22.29 10.47 -9.89
CA ASN A 560 -22.99 10.73 -8.63
C ASN A 560 -22.09 11.44 -7.59
N GLU A 561 -20.77 11.28 -7.64
CA GLU A 561 -19.84 11.99 -6.76
C GLU A 561 -19.67 13.48 -7.13
N LEU A 562 -19.93 13.90 -8.37
CA LEU A 562 -20.03 15.33 -8.75
C LEU A 562 -21.28 16.00 -8.15
N LYS A 563 -22.32 15.22 -7.94
CA LYS A 563 -23.66 15.67 -7.57
C LYS A 563 -23.75 16.40 -6.25
N ASN A 564 -22.80 16.19 -5.32
CA ASN A 564 -22.85 16.70 -3.94
C ASN A 564 -21.53 17.34 -3.47
N SER A 565 -20.60 17.66 -4.35
CA SER A 565 -19.33 18.21 -3.92
C SER A 565 -19.40 19.72 -3.72
N THR A 566 -19.54 20.16 -2.46
CA THR A 566 -19.10 21.49 -2.09
C THR A 566 -17.61 21.59 -2.40
N VAL A 567 -17.25 22.51 -3.29
CA VAL A 567 -15.87 22.73 -3.73
C VAL A 567 -15.37 24.07 -3.23
N ASN A 568 -14.09 24.13 -2.95
CA ASN A 568 -13.44 25.39 -2.66
C ASN A 568 -12.97 26.00 -3.99
N LEU A 569 -13.47 27.18 -4.28
CA LEU A 569 -13.13 28.01 -5.42
C LEU A 569 -12.10 29.06 -5.01
N SER A 570 -11.25 29.43 -5.93
CA SER A 570 -10.39 30.60 -5.81
C SER A 570 -10.36 31.37 -7.13
N TYR A 571 -9.81 32.55 -7.12
CA TYR A 571 -9.63 33.33 -8.33
C TYR A 571 -8.29 34.07 -8.31
N ARG A 572 -7.68 34.25 -9.46
CA ARG A 572 -6.39 34.94 -9.61
C ARG A 572 -6.06 35.18 -11.08
N THR A 573 -5.11 36.09 -11.30
CA THR A 573 -4.67 36.50 -12.63
C THR A 573 -3.67 35.53 -13.23
N MET A 574 -2.75 34.98 -12.43
CA MET A 574 -1.68 34.09 -12.86
C MET A 574 -1.66 32.79 -12.07
N LEU A 575 -1.12 31.75 -12.68
CA LEU A 575 -0.83 30.48 -11.99
C LEU A 575 0.39 30.66 -11.06
N LYS A 576 0.46 29.79 -10.03
CA LYS A 576 1.61 29.75 -9.12
C LYS A 576 2.72 28.88 -9.71
N GLU A 577 3.94 29.01 -9.21
CA GLU A 577 5.10 28.17 -9.58
C GLU A 577 4.87 26.68 -9.31
N SER A 578 3.98 26.36 -8.36
CA SER A 578 3.54 24.99 -8.05
C SER A 578 2.59 24.40 -9.06
N GLU A 579 2.21 25.11 -10.09
CA GLU A 579 1.20 24.73 -11.08
C GLU A 579 1.75 24.84 -12.51
N GLU A 580 1.35 23.91 -13.36
CA GLU A 580 1.76 23.84 -14.77
C GLU A 580 0.54 23.50 -15.66
N ILE A 581 0.32 24.29 -16.72
CA ILE A 581 -0.73 24.00 -17.71
C ILE A 581 -0.29 22.80 -18.55
N VAL A 582 -1.14 21.79 -18.58
CA VAL A 582 -0.95 20.59 -19.42
C VAL A 582 -1.71 20.71 -20.73
N GLU A 583 -2.91 21.30 -20.69
CA GLU A 583 -3.78 21.49 -21.84
C GLU A 583 -4.47 22.86 -21.78
N GLY A 584 -4.58 23.55 -22.91
CA GLY A 584 -5.27 24.85 -23.02
C GLY A 584 -4.35 26.06 -22.99
N VAL A 585 -4.86 27.19 -22.54
CA VAL A 585 -4.18 28.49 -22.55
C VAL A 585 -4.33 29.19 -21.19
N GLU A 586 -3.45 30.14 -20.89
CA GLU A 586 -3.59 31.01 -19.71
C GLU A 586 -4.87 31.86 -19.77
N PHE A 587 -5.25 32.41 -18.63
CA PHE A 587 -6.39 33.34 -18.55
C PHE A 587 -6.19 34.56 -19.43
N SER A 588 -7.26 35.05 -20.07
CA SER A 588 -7.22 36.20 -20.99
C SER A 588 -7.02 37.55 -20.28
N GLY A 589 -7.01 37.58 -18.93
CA GLY A 589 -6.86 38.75 -18.09
C GLY A 589 -7.87 38.79 -16.95
N VAL A 590 -8.23 40.02 -16.50
CA VAL A 590 -9.23 40.22 -15.44
C VAL A 590 -10.63 40.21 -16.04
N TYR A 591 -11.56 39.50 -15.43
CA TYR A 591 -12.97 39.45 -15.83
C TYR A 591 -13.65 40.78 -15.55
N ASP A 592 -14.32 41.33 -16.57
CA ASP A 592 -15.14 42.54 -16.40
C ASP A 592 -16.56 42.13 -15.99
N SER A 593 -16.91 42.31 -14.72
CA SER A 593 -18.23 42.00 -14.15
C SER A 593 -19.40 42.78 -14.80
N LYS A 594 -19.11 43.76 -15.69
CA LYS A 594 -20.10 44.52 -16.46
C LYS A 594 -20.36 43.93 -17.84
N ASP A 595 -19.47 43.09 -18.36
CA ASP A 595 -19.59 42.41 -19.65
C ASP A 595 -20.04 40.94 -19.47
N PHE A 596 -21.35 40.75 -19.35
CA PHE A 596 -21.95 39.41 -19.24
C PHE A 596 -21.95 38.60 -20.56
N SER A 597 -21.37 39.13 -21.63
CA SER A 597 -21.36 38.46 -22.95
C SER A 597 -20.30 37.34 -23.00
N LYS A 598 -19.31 37.34 -22.12
CA LYS A 598 -18.24 36.35 -22.08
C LYS A 598 -18.39 35.45 -20.86
N PRO A 599 -18.29 34.12 -21.03
CA PRO A 599 -18.27 33.20 -19.88
C PRO A 599 -17.00 33.44 -19.05
N ILE A 600 -17.10 33.28 -17.75
CA ILE A 600 -15.96 33.32 -16.84
C ILE A 600 -15.01 32.16 -17.17
N GLU A 601 -13.72 32.46 -17.31
CA GLU A 601 -12.71 31.44 -17.59
C GLU A 601 -12.39 30.62 -16.33
N LEU A 602 -12.27 29.30 -16.52
CA LEU A 602 -12.02 28.33 -15.44
C LEU A 602 -10.81 27.50 -15.76
N SER A 603 -9.97 27.32 -14.76
CA SER A 603 -8.85 26.38 -14.74
C SER A 603 -9.17 25.21 -13.81
N VAL A 604 -8.97 23.97 -14.31
CA VAL A 604 -9.29 22.74 -13.57
C VAL A 604 -8.03 21.92 -13.33
N GLU A 605 -7.90 21.34 -12.14
CA GLU A 605 -6.80 20.44 -11.80
C GLU A 605 -6.95 19.10 -12.55
N LYS A 606 -5.84 18.62 -13.16
CA LYS A 606 -5.82 17.47 -14.08
C LYS A 606 -6.41 16.19 -13.47
N ARG A 607 -6.02 15.80 -12.27
CA ARG A 607 -6.52 14.56 -11.65
C ARG A 607 -8.00 14.65 -11.31
N TYR A 608 -8.45 15.83 -10.92
CA TYR A 608 -9.87 16.10 -10.71
C TYR A 608 -10.61 16.01 -12.04
N ALA A 609 -10.09 16.63 -13.09
CA ALA A 609 -10.65 16.58 -14.43
C ALA A 609 -10.74 15.14 -14.97
N ASP A 610 -9.64 14.37 -14.89
CA ASP A 610 -9.56 12.98 -15.35
C ASP A 610 -10.56 12.06 -14.62
N ARG A 611 -10.66 12.18 -13.27
CA ARG A 611 -11.61 11.41 -12.47
C ARG A 611 -13.06 11.73 -12.76
N ARG A 612 -13.34 12.99 -13.10
CA ARG A 612 -14.72 13.48 -13.29
C ARG A 612 -15.12 13.56 -14.77
N GLY A 613 -14.20 13.23 -15.68
CA GLY A 613 -14.44 13.29 -17.12
C GLY A 613 -14.61 14.71 -17.66
N ILE A 614 -14.06 15.73 -16.97
CA ILE A 614 -14.08 17.14 -17.39
C ILE A 614 -13.01 17.34 -18.46
N LYS A 615 -13.36 18.03 -19.53
CA LYS A 615 -12.49 18.29 -20.67
C LYS A 615 -12.33 19.78 -20.93
N LEU A 616 -11.29 20.13 -21.70
CA LEU A 616 -11.09 21.48 -22.19
C LEU A 616 -12.33 21.93 -23.01
N GLY A 617 -12.82 23.14 -22.71
CA GLY A 617 -13.98 23.71 -23.35
C GLY A 617 -15.34 23.40 -22.72
N ASP A 618 -15.38 22.51 -21.70
CA ASP A 618 -16.62 22.21 -20.97
C ASP A 618 -17.15 23.43 -20.22
N ASN A 619 -18.47 23.55 -20.13
CA ASN A 619 -19.16 24.56 -19.34
C ASN A 619 -19.51 23.97 -17.96
N ILE A 620 -19.09 24.65 -16.89
CA ILE A 620 -19.40 24.27 -15.51
C ILE A 620 -20.15 25.42 -14.84
N VAL A 621 -21.29 25.10 -14.21
CA VAL A 621 -22.06 26.08 -13.44
C VAL A 621 -21.89 25.79 -11.96
N PHE A 622 -21.48 26.80 -11.22
CA PHE A 622 -21.36 26.77 -9.78
C PHE A 622 -22.49 27.53 -9.11
N ASP A 623 -23.03 26.98 -8.03
CA ASP A 623 -23.85 27.74 -7.09
C ASP A 623 -22.93 28.29 -5.98
N VAL A 624 -22.92 29.62 -5.88
CA VAL A 624 -22.18 30.32 -4.82
C VAL A 624 -23.21 31.13 -4.00
N LEU A 625 -23.63 30.62 -2.86
CA LEU A 625 -24.62 31.23 -1.97
C LEU A 625 -25.96 31.56 -2.66
N GLY A 626 -26.43 30.73 -3.55
CA GLY A 626 -27.67 30.89 -4.28
C GLY A 626 -27.56 31.67 -5.61
N LEU A 627 -26.35 32.10 -5.98
CA LEU A 627 -26.07 32.70 -7.29
C LEU A 627 -25.41 31.66 -8.21
N GLU A 628 -25.98 31.45 -9.37
CA GLU A 628 -25.44 30.62 -10.43
C GLU A 628 -24.34 31.34 -11.18
N ILE A 629 -23.15 30.75 -11.25
CA ILE A 629 -21.98 31.29 -11.93
C ILE A 629 -21.61 30.36 -13.07
N GLU A 630 -21.78 30.83 -14.31
CA GLU A 630 -21.43 30.08 -15.51
C GLU A 630 -19.94 30.27 -15.84
N THR A 631 -19.23 29.14 -16.00
CA THR A 631 -17.80 29.14 -16.30
C THR A 631 -17.50 28.25 -17.48
N LYS A 632 -16.37 28.51 -18.17
CA LYS A 632 -15.85 27.68 -19.27
C LYS A 632 -14.42 27.24 -18.98
N VAL A 633 -14.14 25.94 -19.10
CA VAL A 633 -12.81 25.37 -18.90
C VAL A 633 -11.87 25.83 -20.03
N VAL A 634 -10.92 26.71 -19.73
CA VAL A 634 -9.91 27.22 -20.68
C VAL A 634 -8.57 26.53 -20.57
N ASN A 635 -8.26 25.91 -19.40
CA ASN A 635 -7.08 25.09 -19.24
C ASN A 635 -7.27 23.99 -18.20
N ILE A 636 -6.45 22.94 -18.35
CA ILE A 636 -6.26 21.87 -17.39
C ILE A 636 -4.81 21.94 -16.92
N ARG A 637 -4.61 21.99 -15.60
CA ARG A 637 -3.29 22.15 -14.98
C ARG A 637 -2.94 21.02 -14.03
N THR A 638 -1.68 20.72 -13.86
CA THR A 638 -1.14 19.92 -12.75
C THR A 638 -0.81 20.80 -11.56
N VAL A 639 -0.95 20.27 -10.36
CA VAL A 639 -0.70 20.96 -9.10
C VAL A 639 0.20 20.09 -8.23
N LYS A 640 1.27 20.68 -7.71
CA LYS A 640 2.15 20.03 -6.74
C LYS A 640 1.58 20.20 -5.32
N TRP A 641 0.71 19.31 -4.91
CA TRP A 641 0.05 19.35 -3.60
C TRP A 641 1.02 19.20 -2.41
N THR A 642 2.22 18.67 -2.65
CA THR A 642 3.24 18.42 -1.62
C THR A 642 3.98 19.67 -1.15
N GLU A 643 3.84 20.81 -1.82
CA GLU A 643 4.49 22.09 -1.45
C GLU A 643 3.77 22.80 -0.30
N PHE A 644 2.58 22.35 0.10
CA PHE A 644 1.78 22.96 1.19
C PHE A 644 1.52 24.47 1.03
N VAL A 645 1.30 24.89 -0.20
CA VAL A 645 0.76 26.21 -0.51
C VAL A 645 -0.73 26.12 -0.79
N PRO A 646 -1.53 27.20 -0.59
CA PRO A 646 -2.95 27.20 -0.93
C PRO A 646 -3.18 26.85 -2.39
N ASN A 647 -3.75 25.66 -2.64
CA ASN A 647 -4.10 25.17 -3.96
C ASN A 647 -5.57 24.76 -4.00
N PHE A 648 -6.15 24.80 -5.20
CA PHE A 648 -7.57 24.55 -5.42
C PHE A 648 -7.78 23.65 -6.63
N PHE A 649 -8.85 22.87 -6.64
CA PHE A 649 -9.24 22.11 -7.83
C PHE A 649 -9.74 23.03 -8.96
N PHE A 650 -10.43 24.11 -8.58
CA PHE A 650 -11.01 25.09 -9.49
C PHE A 650 -10.45 26.47 -9.20
N ILE A 651 -9.95 27.13 -10.23
CA ILE A 651 -9.52 28.54 -10.17
C ILE A 651 -10.26 29.28 -11.27
N LEU A 652 -10.91 30.35 -10.89
CA LEU A 652 -11.62 31.27 -11.81
C LEU A 652 -10.69 32.44 -12.18
N GLN A 653 -11.03 33.08 -13.26
CA GLN A 653 -10.44 34.32 -13.71
C GLN A 653 -10.58 35.39 -12.62
N ASP A 654 -9.57 36.23 -12.47
CA ASP A 654 -9.56 37.31 -11.50
C ASP A 654 -10.70 38.31 -11.78
N GLY A 655 -11.27 38.87 -10.74
CA GLY A 655 -12.45 39.75 -10.85
C GLY A 655 -13.80 39.02 -10.85
N ALA A 656 -13.82 37.69 -11.10
CA ALA A 656 -15.07 36.94 -11.23
C ALA A 656 -15.85 36.78 -9.91
N LEU A 657 -15.13 36.77 -8.77
CA LEU A 657 -15.69 36.49 -7.43
C LEU A 657 -15.33 37.58 -6.42
N ASP A 658 -15.06 38.80 -6.85
CA ASP A 658 -14.64 39.89 -5.94
C ASP A 658 -15.67 40.24 -4.89
N ASP A 659 -16.95 40.24 -5.23
CA ASP A 659 -18.05 40.56 -4.34
C ASP A 659 -18.56 39.39 -3.52
N ALA A 660 -18.03 38.17 -3.75
CA ALA A 660 -18.42 36.98 -3.00
C ALA A 660 -17.85 36.99 -1.59
N PRO A 661 -18.61 36.57 -0.56
CA PRO A 661 -18.10 36.35 0.78
C PRO A 661 -16.97 35.32 0.74
N LYS A 662 -15.80 35.71 1.25
CA LYS A 662 -14.58 34.90 1.16
C LYS A 662 -13.85 34.81 2.46
N THR A 663 -13.15 33.70 2.68
CA THR A 663 -12.11 33.53 3.68
C THR A 663 -10.76 33.49 3.00
N ILE A 664 -9.70 33.76 3.74
CA ILE A 664 -8.34 33.82 3.21
C ILE A 664 -7.57 32.62 3.73
N LEU A 665 -6.88 31.95 2.80
CA LEU A 665 -5.80 31.00 3.10
C LEU A 665 -4.48 31.71 2.91
N ALA A 666 -3.54 31.48 3.82
CA ALA A 666 -2.21 32.04 3.72
C ALA A 666 -1.16 31.08 4.31
N THR A 667 0.09 31.34 4.02
CA THR A 667 1.22 30.62 4.63
C THR A 667 2.11 31.59 5.38
N ILE A 668 2.77 31.10 6.43
CA ILE A 668 3.81 31.84 7.15
C ILE A 668 5.14 31.17 6.85
N SER A 669 6.10 31.94 6.35
CA SER A 669 7.41 31.45 5.93
C SER A 669 8.18 30.75 7.06
N SER A 670 9.04 29.81 6.70
CA SER A 670 10.07 29.30 7.63
C SER A 670 11.11 30.37 7.91
N GLY A 671 11.66 30.39 9.13
CA GLY A 671 12.66 31.38 9.55
C GLY A 671 13.23 31.07 10.92
N ASP A 672 14.21 31.89 11.32
CA ASP A 672 14.87 31.78 12.63
C ASP A 672 14.10 32.56 13.71
N TYR A 673 12.92 32.03 14.06
CA TYR A 673 12.05 32.58 15.09
C TYR A 673 11.45 31.47 15.96
N ASP A 674 11.08 31.84 17.21
CA ASP A 674 10.39 30.89 18.09
C ASP A 674 8.95 30.63 17.63
N ALA A 675 8.78 29.53 16.90
CA ALA A 675 7.52 29.11 16.32
C ALA A 675 6.43 28.89 17.37
N GLN A 676 6.78 28.42 18.58
CA GLN A 676 5.80 28.17 19.65
C GLN A 676 5.29 29.48 20.24
N GLN A 677 6.18 30.44 20.52
CA GLN A 677 5.79 31.76 20.99
C GLN A 677 4.92 32.49 19.94
N MET A 678 5.22 32.30 18.65
CA MET A 678 4.39 32.87 17.57
C MET A 678 2.96 32.25 17.60
N LEU A 679 2.88 30.93 17.67
CA LEU A 679 1.57 30.25 17.73
C LEU A 679 0.75 30.69 18.94
N ILE A 680 1.36 30.77 20.12
CA ILE A 680 0.66 31.22 21.32
C ILE A 680 0.12 32.64 21.13
N LYS A 681 0.97 33.57 20.64
CA LYS A 681 0.55 34.94 20.43
C LYS A 681 -0.55 35.07 19.37
N LEU A 682 -0.44 34.34 18.26
CA LEU A 682 -1.46 34.37 17.21
C LEU A 682 -2.77 33.74 17.67
N SER A 683 -2.72 32.65 18.44
CA SER A 683 -3.92 32.03 19.00
C SER A 683 -4.64 32.91 20.05
N ASP A 684 -3.89 33.74 20.77
CA ASP A 684 -4.47 34.70 21.72
C ASP A 684 -5.13 35.89 21.03
N LEU A 685 -4.49 36.43 19.99
CA LEU A 685 -5.01 37.60 19.26
C LEU A 685 -6.14 37.24 18.30
N PHE A 686 -6.06 36.02 17.68
CA PHE A 686 -6.98 35.56 16.67
C PHE A 686 -7.52 34.16 17.01
N PRO A 687 -8.37 34.02 18.02
CA PRO A 687 -8.88 32.71 18.46
C PRO A 687 -9.69 31.95 17.42
N SER A 688 -10.25 32.65 16.43
CA SER A 688 -11.03 32.07 15.34
C SER A 688 -10.19 31.55 14.18
N LEU A 689 -8.88 31.84 14.14
CA LEU A 689 -8.00 31.37 13.09
C LEU A 689 -7.58 29.92 13.34
N THR A 690 -7.64 29.14 12.28
CA THR A 690 -7.04 27.80 12.25
C THR A 690 -5.61 27.90 11.73
N ILE A 691 -4.62 27.68 12.61
CA ILE A 691 -3.20 27.72 12.24
C ILE A 691 -2.62 26.31 12.32
N ILE A 692 -2.23 25.75 11.19
CA ILE A 692 -1.63 24.42 11.09
C ILE A 692 -0.11 24.53 11.16
N ASP A 693 0.53 23.93 12.13
CA ASP A 693 1.99 23.74 12.17
C ASP A 693 2.37 22.62 11.18
N VAL A 694 2.74 23.02 9.99
CA VAL A 694 3.10 22.12 8.88
C VAL A 694 4.24 21.19 9.27
N LYS A 695 5.28 21.71 9.94
CA LYS A 695 6.44 20.93 10.40
C LYS A 695 6.02 19.83 11.38
N SER A 696 5.16 20.15 12.36
CA SER A 696 4.68 19.18 13.34
C SER A 696 3.84 18.07 12.71
N LEU A 697 2.98 18.40 11.74
CA LEU A 697 2.24 17.38 10.97
C LEU A 697 3.19 16.47 10.22
N PHE A 698 4.24 17.04 9.60
CA PHE A 698 5.23 16.25 8.88
C PHE A 698 6.04 15.33 9.79
N GLU A 699 6.45 15.80 10.96
CA GLU A 699 7.16 14.98 11.94
C GLU A 699 6.31 13.76 12.35
N THR A 700 5.03 13.99 12.65
CA THR A 700 4.10 12.89 12.96
C THR A 700 3.93 11.92 11.77
N PHE A 701 3.78 12.47 10.57
CA PHE A 701 3.65 11.67 9.36
C PHE A 701 4.95 10.91 9.03
N ALA A 702 6.11 11.54 9.19
CA ALA A 702 7.41 10.92 9.00
C ALA A 702 7.64 9.74 9.96
N ASP A 703 7.17 9.82 11.20
CA ASP A 703 7.25 8.70 12.14
C ASP A 703 6.35 7.52 11.71
N LEU A 704 5.17 7.78 11.19
CA LEU A 704 4.33 6.74 10.58
C LEU A 704 5.00 6.10 9.38
N VAL A 705 5.55 6.92 8.46
CA VAL A 705 6.30 6.44 7.30
C VAL A 705 7.51 5.61 7.71
N LYS A 706 8.26 6.05 8.71
CA LYS A 706 9.41 5.31 9.26
C LYS A 706 9.00 3.93 9.78
N ASN A 707 7.85 3.81 10.41
CA ASN A 707 7.34 2.52 10.87
C ASN A 707 6.93 1.62 9.68
N VAL A 708 6.26 2.18 8.67
CA VAL A 708 5.94 1.46 7.42
C VAL A 708 7.23 1.04 6.70
N THR A 709 8.23 1.92 6.61
CA THR A 709 9.52 1.62 5.99
C THR A 709 10.24 0.48 6.71
N LYS A 710 10.22 0.43 8.04
CA LYS A 710 10.78 -0.71 8.79
C LYS A 710 10.10 -2.04 8.42
N ILE A 711 8.78 -2.04 8.23
CA ILE A 711 8.06 -3.26 7.79
C ILE A 711 8.52 -3.65 6.39
N THR A 712 8.63 -2.70 5.47
CA THR A 712 9.09 -2.96 4.10
C THR A 712 10.53 -3.43 4.04
N ASP A 713 11.43 -2.88 4.86
CA ASP A 713 12.83 -3.29 4.97
C ASP A 713 12.94 -4.74 5.48
N ASN A 714 12.19 -5.09 6.52
CA ASN A 714 12.15 -6.46 7.03
C ASN A 714 11.65 -7.46 5.98
N MET A 715 10.63 -7.09 5.20
CA MET A 715 10.12 -7.90 4.09
C MET A 715 11.12 -8.01 2.94
N SER A 716 11.87 -6.94 2.66
CA SER A 716 12.97 -6.96 1.70
C SER A 716 14.07 -7.93 2.13
N ILE A 717 14.49 -7.89 3.40
CA ILE A 717 15.47 -8.83 3.96
C ILE A 717 14.96 -10.27 3.83
N TYR A 718 13.69 -10.52 4.14
CA TYR A 718 13.07 -11.84 3.99
C TYR A 718 13.13 -12.34 2.53
N SER A 719 12.80 -11.50 1.56
CA SER A 719 12.88 -11.83 0.14
C SER A 719 14.32 -12.10 -0.31
N ILE A 720 15.29 -11.33 0.20
CA ILE A 720 16.71 -11.54 -0.05
C ILE A 720 17.15 -12.92 0.46
N VAL A 721 16.76 -13.30 1.67
CA VAL A 721 17.09 -14.62 2.25
C VAL A 721 16.53 -15.75 1.37
N ILE A 722 15.28 -15.64 0.91
CA ILE A 722 14.68 -16.64 0.00
C ILE A 722 15.49 -16.72 -1.30
N GLY A 723 15.79 -15.58 -1.92
CA GLY A 723 16.54 -15.57 -3.18
C GLY A 723 17.98 -16.07 -3.05
N LEU A 724 18.66 -15.81 -1.92
CA LEU A 724 19.96 -16.38 -1.64
C LEU A 724 19.91 -17.89 -1.48
N LEU A 725 18.94 -18.41 -0.75
CA LEU A 725 18.69 -19.85 -0.65
C LEU A 725 18.40 -20.46 -2.01
N MET A 726 17.60 -19.77 -2.82
CA MET A 726 17.31 -20.20 -4.18
C MET A 726 18.55 -20.25 -5.05
N SER A 727 19.36 -19.20 -5.06
CA SER A 727 20.62 -19.14 -5.80
C SER A 727 21.55 -20.29 -5.37
N PHE A 728 21.69 -20.53 -4.07
CA PHE A 728 22.46 -21.64 -3.51
C PHE A 728 21.97 -23.00 -4.03
N ILE A 729 20.66 -23.23 -3.95
CA ILE A 729 20.02 -24.49 -4.41
C ILE A 729 20.26 -24.73 -5.90
N ILE A 730 20.07 -23.70 -6.72
CA ILE A 730 20.24 -23.79 -8.17
C ILE A 730 21.69 -24.08 -8.52
N ILE A 731 22.63 -23.38 -7.91
CA ILE A 731 24.07 -23.58 -8.14
C ILE A 731 24.49 -24.99 -7.67
N GLN A 732 24.08 -25.41 -6.48
CA GLN A 732 24.34 -26.75 -5.95
C GLN A 732 23.82 -27.84 -6.90
N TYR A 733 22.60 -27.67 -7.41
CA TYR A 733 22.01 -28.58 -8.36
C TYR A 733 22.81 -28.65 -9.67
N GLN A 734 23.15 -27.48 -10.24
CA GLN A 734 23.94 -27.40 -11.47
C GLN A 734 25.32 -28.03 -11.30
N MET A 735 26.00 -27.79 -10.17
CA MET A 735 27.28 -28.42 -9.87
C MET A 735 27.17 -29.94 -9.77
N ASN A 736 26.09 -30.46 -9.17
CA ASN A 736 25.87 -31.90 -9.15
C ASN A 736 25.70 -32.53 -10.55
N LEU A 737 25.06 -31.83 -11.48
CA LEU A 737 24.96 -32.27 -12.87
C LEU A 737 26.33 -32.29 -13.59
N GLN A 738 27.26 -31.44 -13.20
CA GLN A 738 28.59 -31.33 -13.77
C GLN A 738 29.58 -32.36 -13.18
N LYS A 739 29.21 -33.15 -12.17
CA LYS A 739 30.09 -34.10 -11.51
C LYS A 739 30.77 -35.05 -12.50
N ASN A 740 30.01 -35.64 -13.43
CA ASN A 740 30.55 -36.56 -14.45
C ASN A 740 31.48 -35.85 -15.42
N ASN A 741 31.27 -34.58 -15.73
CA ASN A 741 32.17 -33.81 -16.60
C ASN A 741 33.49 -33.52 -15.90
N ILE A 742 33.46 -33.17 -14.59
CA ILE A 742 34.65 -32.99 -13.78
C ILE A 742 35.48 -34.26 -13.76
N LEU A 743 34.86 -35.44 -13.58
CA LEU A 743 35.50 -36.70 -13.57
C LEU A 743 36.15 -37.05 -14.92
N ARG A 744 35.46 -36.83 -16.04
CA ARG A 744 36.00 -37.01 -17.43
C ARG A 744 37.21 -36.12 -17.67
N LEU A 745 37.19 -34.87 -17.25
CA LEU A 745 38.31 -33.93 -17.38
C LEU A 745 39.54 -34.39 -16.58
N LYS A 746 39.30 -34.96 -15.38
CA LYS A 746 40.36 -35.55 -14.58
C LYS A 746 40.99 -36.80 -15.21
N MET A 747 40.15 -37.69 -15.78
CA MET A 747 40.65 -38.91 -16.48
C MET A 747 41.50 -38.57 -17.70
N ILE A 748 41.24 -37.45 -18.39
CA ILE A 748 42.00 -36.93 -19.52
C ILE A 748 43.29 -36.21 -19.06
N GLY A 749 43.52 -36.05 -17.74
CA GLY A 749 44.72 -35.46 -17.21
C GLY A 749 44.72 -33.95 -17.06
N VAL A 750 43.55 -33.29 -17.15
CA VAL A 750 43.44 -31.85 -16.94
C VAL A 750 43.74 -31.47 -15.50
N LYS A 751 44.63 -30.48 -15.29
CA LYS A 751 45.03 -30.05 -13.93
C LYS A 751 43.83 -29.59 -13.12
N ASN A 752 43.76 -29.97 -11.83
CA ASN A 752 42.69 -29.60 -10.91
C ASN A 752 42.42 -28.07 -10.84
N LYS A 753 43.50 -27.25 -10.88
CA LYS A 753 43.42 -25.79 -10.93
C LYS A 753 42.72 -25.30 -12.21
N THR A 754 43.01 -25.91 -13.38
CA THR A 754 42.36 -25.57 -14.67
C THR A 754 40.86 -25.90 -14.64
N ILE A 755 40.51 -27.07 -14.09
CA ILE A 755 39.08 -27.48 -13.92
C ILE A 755 38.37 -26.50 -12.99
N LYS A 756 38.96 -26.19 -11.83
CA LYS A 756 38.34 -25.24 -10.87
C LYS A 756 38.15 -23.85 -11.54
N ASN A 757 39.19 -23.32 -12.17
CA ASN A 757 39.10 -22.01 -12.83
C ASN A 757 38.07 -22.01 -13.99
N SER A 758 37.93 -23.08 -14.75
CA SER A 758 36.93 -23.18 -15.81
C SER A 758 35.50 -23.03 -15.25
N PHE A 759 35.18 -23.71 -14.16
CA PHE A 759 33.85 -23.58 -13.52
C PHE A 759 33.64 -22.20 -12.87
N LEU A 760 34.66 -21.63 -12.24
CA LEU A 760 34.59 -20.27 -11.68
C LEU A 760 34.32 -19.23 -12.76
N ILE A 761 34.95 -19.36 -13.93
CA ILE A 761 34.74 -18.48 -15.08
C ILE A 761 33.34 -18.71 -15.68
N GLU A 762 32.91 -19.97 -15.88
CA GLU A 762 31.60 -20.32 -16.43
C GLU A 762 30.46 -19.70 -15.59
N PHE A 763 30.42 -20.00 -14.29
CA PHE A 763 29.38 -19.52 -13.41
C PHE A 763 29.52 -18.01 -13.11
N GLY A 764 30.76 -17.50 -13.08
CA GLY A 764 31.06 -16.07 -12.94
C GLY A 764 30.48 -15.27 -14.11
N LEU A 765 30.71 -15.69 -15.36
CA LEU A 765 30.18 -15.03 -16.56
C LEU A 765 28.66 -15.07 -16.61
N ILE A 766 28.07 -16.23 -16.29
CA ILE A 766 26.60 -16.37 -16.25
C ILE A 766 26.01 -15.46 -15.18
N SER A 767 26.55 -15.46 -13.96
CA SER A 767 25.99 -14.67 -12.86
C SER A 767 26.21 -13.16 -13.06
N PHE A 768 27.36 -12.75 -13.59
CA PHE A 768 27.64 -11.35 -13.88
C PHE A 768 26.69 -10.81 -14.96
N SER A 769 26.53 -11.52 -16.08
CA SER A 769 25.62 -11.11 -17.15
C SER A 769 24.15 -11.13 -16.71
N ALA A 770 23.73 -12.12 -15.91
CA ALA A 770 22.39 -12.21 -15.36
C ALA A 770 22.12 -11.09 -14.36
N SER A 771 23.08 -10.76 -13.48
CA SER A 771 22.94 -9.67 -12.50
C SER A 771 22.87 -8.30 -13.16
N SER A 772 23.70 -8.05 -14.20
CA SER A 772 23.67 -6.79 -14.95
C SER A 772 22.29 -6.54 -15.56
N LEU A 773 21.75 -7.52 -16.26
CA LEU A 773 20.43 -7.40 -16.89
C LEU A 773 19.32 -7.37 -15.82
N GLY A 774 19.42 -8.18 -14.77
CA GLY A 774 18.43 -8.21 -13.70
C GLY A 774 18.28 -6.85 -12.99
N ILE A 775 19.39 -6.16 -12.74
CA ILE A 775 19.37 -4.82 -12.16
C ILE A 775 18.69 -3.81 -13.09
N VAL A 776 19.04 -3.85 -14.39
CA VAL A 776 18.45 -2.94 -15.39
C VAL A 776 16.92 -3.14 -15.42
N PHE A 777 16.46 -4.39 -15.54
CA PHE A 777 15.01 -4.67 -15.57
C PHE A 777 14.32 -4.39 -14.24
N GLY A 778 14.97 -4.66 -13.13
CA GLY A 778 14.44 -4.29 -11.80
C GLY A 778 14.29 -2.78 -11.63
N SER A 779 15.26 -1.99 -12.11
CA SER A 779 15.19 -0.52 -12.09
C SER A 779 14.08 0.01 -13.01
N ILE A 780 13.94 -0.54 -14.22
CA ILE A 780 12.85 -0.18 -15.13
C ILE A 780 11.48 -0.51 -14.49
N ALA A 781 11.35 -1.71 -13.93
CA ALA A 781 10.12 -2.12 -13.27
C ALA A 781 9.82 -1.24 -12.04
N SER A 782 10.82 -0.89 -11.24
CA SER A 782 10.66 0.00 -10.08
C SER A 782 10.21 1.41 -10.50
N TYR A 783 10.74 1.94 -11.61
CA TYR A 783 10.32 3.22 -12.18
C TYR A 783 8.82 3.20 -12.52
N TYR A 784 8.36 2.21 -13.29
CA TYR A 784 6.95 2.12 -13.68
C TYR A 784 6.02 1.88 -12.48
N ILE A 785 6.41 1.03 -11.54
CA ILE A 785 5.62 0.78 -10.32
C ILE A 785 5.55 2.04 -9.46
N SER A 786 6.67 2.73 -9.27
CA SER A 786 6.73 3.97 -8.49
C SER A 786 5.92 5.09 -9.15
N ALA A 787 6.01 5.23 -10.48
CA ALA A 787 5.23 6.20 -11.23
C ALA A 787 3.71 5.95 -11.10
N LEU A 788 3.30 4.69 -11.05
CA LEU A 788 1.90 4.27 -10.96
C LEU A 788 1.33 4.39 -9.54
N LEU A 789 2.15 4.12 -8.51
CA LEU A 789 1.74 4.12 -7.11
C LEU A 789 2.02 5.45 -6.39
N PHE A 790 3.09 6.16 -6.76
CA PHE A 790 3.60 7.35 -6.05
C PHE A 790 3.64 8.61 -6.90
N GLU A 791 2.84 8.68 -7.97
CA GLU A 791 2.62 9.90 -8.73
C GLU A 791 3.90 10.50 -9.34
N SER A 792 4.75 9.64 -9.89
CA SER A 792 6.03 9.97 -10.54
C SER A 792 7.22 10.20 -9.60
N TYR A 793 7.09 10.00 -8.31
CA TYR A 793 8.26 9.97 -7.43
C TYR A 793 9.00 8.65 -7.59
N TRP A 794 10.19 8.69 -8.16
CA TRP A 794 11.10 7.57 -8.25
C TRP A 794 12.47 7.97 -7.71
N ASP A 795 12.88 7.28 -6.65
CA ASP A 795 14.19 7.47 -6.02
C ASP A 795 15.17 6.41 -6.55
N PHE A 796 16.10 6.86 -7.40
CA PHE A 796 17.12 5.99 -7.94
C PHE A 796 18.26 5.82 -6.95
N ARG A 797 18.42 4.62 -6.39
CA ARG A 797 19.44 4.27 -5.38
C ARG A 797 20.59 3.46 -6.00
N PRO A 798 21.59 4.12 -6.61
CA PRO A 798 22.71 3.44 -7.24
C PRO A 798 23.58 2.67 -6.24
N ASP A 799 23.65 3.10 -4.99
CA ASP A 799 24.38 2.44 -3.90
C ASP A 799 23.87 1.00 -3.68
N ILE A 800 22.56 0.82 -3.58
CA ILE A 800 21.93 -0.49 -3.43
C ILE A 800 22.16 -1.36 -4.68
N LEU A 801 22.04 -0.77 -5.87
CA LEU A 801 22.23 -1.49 -7.13
C LEU A 801 23.66 -2.00 -7.30
N ILE A 802 24.67 -1.17 -7.01
CA ILE A 802 26.08 -1.56 -7.04
C ILE A 802 26.36 -2.67 -6.03
N MET A 803 25.78 -2.57 -4.84
CA MET A 803 25.90 -3.63 -3.83
C MET A 803 25.41 -4.98 -4.35
N TYR A 804 24.23 -5.07 -4.94
CA TYR A 804 23.69 -6.33 -5.47
C TYR A 804 24.42 -6.79 -6.73
N PHE A 805 24.86 -5.86 -7.56
CA PHE A 805 25.67 -6.14 -8.77
C PHE A 805 26.95 -6.91 -8.44
N LEU A 806 27.62 -6.54 -7.36
CA LEU A 806 28.84 -7.20 -6.91
C LEU A 806 28.57 -8.42 -6.05
N PHE A 807 27.58 -8.34 -5.15
CA PHE A 807 27.31 -9.37 -4.15
C PHE A 807 26.90 -10.71 -4.77
N ILE A 808 25.99 -10.71 -5.74
CA ILE A 808 25.46 -11.95 -6.33
C ILE A 808 26.51 -12.73 -7.13
N PRO A 809 27.32 -12.12 -8.02
CA PRO A 809 28.42 -12.82 -8.67
C PRO A 809 29.49 -13.32 -7.71
N ILE A 810 29.86 -12.52 -6.69
CA ILE A 810 30.83 -12.94 -5.66
C ILE A 810 30.32 -14.15 -4.90
N LEU A 811 29.06 -14.11 -4.43
CA LEU A 811 28.44 -15.23 -3.75
C LEU A 811 28.38 -16.48 -4.62
N THR A 812 28.02 -16.34 -5.90
CA THR A 812 28.02 -17.44 -6.88
C THR A 812 29.40 -18.07 -7.00
N ILE A 813 30.46 -17.26 -7.15
CA ILE A 813 31.85 -17.70 -7.23
C ILE A 813 32.26 -18.43 -5.96
N LEU A 814 31.91 -17.93 -4.77
CA LEU A 814 32.22 -18.58 -3.50
C LEU A 814 31.55 -19.97 -3.39
N ILE A 815 30.26 -20.05 -3.72
CA ILE A 815 29.50 -21.31 -3.68
C ILE A 815 30.10 -22.32 -4.67
N VAL A 816 30.37 -21.89 -5.92
CA VAL A 816 30.97 -22.73 -6.95
C VAL A 816 32.36 -23.18 -6.55
N SER A 817 33.20 -22.28 -5.98
CA SER A 817 34.54 -22.63 -5.47
C SER A 817 34.46 -23.73 -4.42
N PHE A 818 33.53 -23.64 -3.47
CA PHE A 818 33.32 -24.63 -2.42
C PHE A 818 32.91 -25.99 -3.00
N PHE A 819 31.89 -26.03 -3.84
CA PHE A 819 31.42 -27.30 -4.42
C PHE A 819 32.43 -27.93 -5.38
N THR A 820 33.10 -27.13 -6.21
CA THR A 820 34.13 -27.63 -7.13
C THR A 820 35.29 -28.20 -6.37
N SER A 821 35.78 -27.54 -5.30
CA SER A 821 36.86 -28.04 -4.45
C SER A 821 36.45 -29.36 -3.80
N LYS A 822 35.25 -29.47 -3.25
CA LYS A 822 34.71 -30.70 -2.65
C LYS A 822 34.66 -31.86 -3.68
N MET A 823 34.21 -31.59 -4.90
CA MET A 823 34.11 -32.61 -5.96
C MET A 823 35.47 -33.03 -6.50
N ILE A 824 36.41 -32.12 -6.59
CA ILE A 824 37.79 -32.44 -7.04
C ILE A 824 38.52 -33.32 -6.03
N HIS A 825 38.30 -33.16 -4.73
CA HIS A 825 38.95 -33.93 -3.68
C HIS A 825 38.24 -35.25 -3.33
N GLN A 826 37.07 -35.55 -3.93
CA GLN A 826 36.46 -36.87 -3.78
C GLN A 826 37.36 -37.94 -4.41
N LYS A 827 37.73 -38.99 -3.61
CA LYS A 827 38.55 -40.08 -4.06
C LYS A 827 37.90 -40.84 -5.21
N GLU A 828 38.74 -41.30 -6.17
CA GLU A 828 38.31 -41.97 -7.41
C GLU A 828 37.62 -43.34 -7.15
N ASN A 829 37.75 -43.93 -5.93
CA ASN A 829 37.19 -45.21 -5.56
C ASN A 829 35.64 -45.29 -5.60
N ILE A 830 34.94 -44.21 -5.73
CA ILE A 830 33.45 -44.16 -5.85
C ILE A 830 33.01 -44.37 -7.33
N LEU A 831 33.95 -44.47 -8.26
CA LEU A 831 33.68 -44.56 -9.69
C LEU A 831 33.43 -45.98 -10.21
N PHE A 832 33.84 -46.97 -9.49
CA PHE A 832 33.81 -48.37 -9.93
C PHE A 832 32.87 -49.29 -9.16
N GLY A 833 32.13 -48.77 -8.26
CA GLY A 833 31.21 -49.61 -7.46
C GLY A 833 30.28 -48.81 -6.57
N GLU A 834 29.19 -48.36 -7.12
CA GLU A 834 27.89 -48.27 -6.48
C GLU A 834 26.92 -47.47 -7.43
#